data_db0e3646fd06b4617a3e0571217254bc
#
_entry.id   db0e3646fd06b4617a3e0571217254bc
#
_cell.length_a   1.000
_cell.length_b   1.000
_cell.length_c   1.000
_cell.angle_alpha   90.00
_cell.angle_beta   90.00
_cell.angle_gamma   90.00
#
_symmetry.space_group_name_H-M   'P 1'
#
loop_
_entity.id
_entity.type
_entity.pdbx_description
1 polymer ?
#
loop_
_entity_poly.entity_id
_entity_poly.type
_entity_poly.pdbx_seq_one_letter_code
_entity_poly.pdbx_strand_id
1 'polypeptide(L)'
;MQKFKLFLLLFTFIILGCVNSQENNDAIGIGTTKFDYKEPKKYEIGGINVEGADNFDPQAIKLIAGLRQGQTISIPGEAISKAIKNLWKEGLFSDVQILVEREVLGVVYLAIKIKPLPKLSRYKFRGINKRDADKIREEITLFSGKTITNNLVHQTENKIKGYFREKGHYAVQVKISRVVDTLMNNSEIFFIDIEKNKKIGIKKIEIDGNTTIPDWKLKLAMKDTKQRSILRIFKRSKFTESTYEKDKLAILEKFNAIGYRDATIKMDTVYKLDEKNLIIQLSIDEGNKYYFGDIEWIGNSKFKTSYLDTVLGIKRGDVFNKSLLDQRLNSSQDGRDITSIYMDRGYLFFRVVPVETNVSNNYINYQMRVLEGKEARVNRIIIKGNTKTSDNVIRREIRTKPGDLFSKNDIIRTQRELAQLGFFNEQGFQVNPMPNPADGTVDIEYVVEEKSSDQIELSGGYGGAGPTTTGRIILTVGLTFSNFSTKKLFKKEAWSPLPGGDGQRLSLRVQTNGQYYQGYNFSFTEPWFGGKKANSLSVWMNHTALGNGYLKTNSNYTGIGITGVGVGMGRRKKWPDDYFTAYYELSYQYYDVVKDTRFPIFNNGFANDIALKYVLQRSSVSAPIYPQSGSNITFTAKTSLPYSYFEGNKDYSLLSAQDRFKYLEYFKMKFTGEWYFPLTSDKKLILMPRFGFAFMGAYNTSKGITPFDRFSLGGSGLSGVNQLGGREIIALRGYEDNSISSSSGEPIIAKYSLELRYPISLNPSATFYALLFAEAGNVFPSFDKFNPFNVKRTAGAGIRVFLPMFGMLGLDYGLGFDKLDYWSSGYGGASDASISTKGYYPKLTFTIGMNLGEL
;
A
#
# COMPACT_ATOMS: atom_id res chain seq x y z
N MET A 1 -15.24 21.32 64.00
CA MET A 1 -16.47 20.67 64.48
C MET A 1 -17.58 21.67 64.75
N GLN A 2 -17.89 22.58 63.85
CA GLN A 2 -19.02 23.55 64.06
C GLN A 2 -19.77 23.88 62.75
N LYS A 3 -19.52 23.16 61.65
CA LYS A 3 -20.26 23.35 60.37
C LYS A 3 -21.09 22.11 59.96
N PHE A 4 -21.25 21.12 60.81
CA PHE A 4 -22.02 19.89 60.55
C PHE A 4 -23.36 19.82 61.26
N LYS A 5 -23.72 20.81 62.11
CA LYS A 5 -24.99 20.86 62.87
C LYS A 5 -26.07 21.74 62.26
N LEU A 6 -25.75 22.46 61.19
CA LEU A 6 -26.75 23.34 60.51
C LEU A 6 -27.38 22.67 59.26
N PHE A 7 -26.97 21.51 58.86
CA PHE A 7 -27.51 20.79 57.71
C PHE A 7 -28.53 19.71 58.04
N LEU A 8 -28.69 19.40 59.35
CA LEU A 8 -29.63 18.39 59.83
C LEU A 8 -30.97 18.98 60.29
N LEU A 9 -31.12 20.31 60.40
CA LEU A 9 -32.33 20.99 60.82
C LEU A 9 -33.21 21.54 59.69
N LEU A 10 -32.68 21.44 58.41
CA LEU A 10 -33.47 21.82 57.22
C LEU A 10 -34.10 20.62 56.53
N PHE A 11 -33.86 19.37 56.98
CA PHE A 11 -34.39 18.17 56.38
C PHE A 11 -35.62 17.58 57.08
N THR A 12 -35.98 18.16 58.24
CA THR A 12 -37.15 17.71 59.00
C THR A 12 -38.39 18.59 58.86
N PHE A 13 -38.37 19.62 58.01
CA PHE A 13 -39.54 20.50 57.72
C PHE A 13 -40.18 20.33 56.36
N ILE A 14 -39.82 19.35 55.54
CA ILE A 14 -40.40 19.04 54.22
C ILE A 14 -41.30 17.79 54.25
N ILE A 15 -41.48 17.10 55.36
CA ILE A 15 -42.32 15.85 55.46
C ILE A 15 -43.68 16.07 56.14
N LEU A 16 -44.06 17.28 56.45
CA LEU A 16 -45.38 17.53 57.02
C LEU A 16 -46.15 18.63 56.25
N GLY A 17 -46.51 18.34 54.98
CA GLY A 17 -47.27 19.32 54.20
C GLY A 17 -47.87 18.77 52.96
N CYS A 18 -48.32 17.56 52.93
CA CYS A 18 -49.15 17.03 51.84
C CYS A 18 -50.24 16.09 52.37
N VAL A 19 -51.18 16.67 53.14
CA VAL A 19 -52.44 16.03 53.35
C VAL A 19 -53.54 17.09 53.21
N ASN A 20 -54.46 16.86 52.30
CA ASN A 20 -55.74 17.51 52.05
C ASN A 20 -55.73 18.80 51.19
N SER A 21 -55.97 18.65 49.91
CA SER A 21 -57.03 19.43 49.22
C SER A 21 -57.82 18.45 48.31
N GLN A 22 -58.89 17.97 48.82
CA GLN A 22 -59.97 17.53 47.93
C GLN A 22 -60.64 18.79 47.39
N GLU A 23 -60.35 19.07 46.13
CA GLU A 23 -61.20 19.96 45.32
C GLU A 23 -62.31 19.09 44.67
N ASN A 24 -63.51 19.24 45.16
CA ASN A 24 -64.70 18.82 44.48
C ASN A 24 -64.84 19.63 43.21
N ASN A 25 -64.61 18.97 42.08
CA ASN A 25 -65.10 19.45 40.79
C ASN A 25 -66.30 18.58 40.44
N ASP A 26 -67.41 19.06 40.73
CA ASP A 26 -68.70 18.58 40.14
C ASP A 26 -68.64 18.92 38.64
N ALA A 27 -68.03 17.99 37.87
CA ALA A 27 -68.23 17.92 36.42
C ALA A 27 -69.38 16.96 36.15
N ILE A 28 -70.43 17.48 35.56
CA ILE A 28 -71.60 16.84 35.02
C ILE A 28 -71.20 15.48 34.42
N GLY A 29 -71.73 14.40 35.06
CA GLY A 29 -71.49 13.02 34.73
C GLY A 29 -71.96 12.65 33.30
N ILE A 30 -70.99 12.49 32.39
CA ILE A 30 -71.15 11.63 31.24
C ILE A 30 -70.86 10.22 31.74
N GLY A 31 -71.85 9.34 31.77
CA GLY A 31 -71.76 8.02 32.36
C GLY A 31 -70.56 7.22 31.76
N THR A 32 -69.64 6.87 32.65
CA THR A 32 -68.57 5.89 32.35
C THR A 32 -69.26 4.50 32.24
N THR A 33 -69.51 4.09 31.03
CA THR A 33 -70.00 2.73 30.74
C THR A 33 -68.86 1.78 31.20
N LYS A 34 -69.14 1.07 32.33
CA LYS A 34 -68.25 0.00 32.80
C LYS A 34 -68.39 -1.19 31.88
N PHE A 35 -67.47 -1.44 30.99
CA PHE A 35 -67.50 -2.66 30.17
C PHE A 35 -67.12 -3.87 31.04
N ASP A 36 -67.99 -4.91 30.97
CA ASP A 36 -67.67 -6.17 31.62
C ASP A 36 -66.72 -6.99 30.74
N TYR A 37 -65.54 -7.24 31.26
CA TYR A 37 -64.53 -8.02 30.54
C TYR A 37 -64.82 -9.50 30.39
N LYS A 38 -65.86 -9.99 31.16
CA LYS A 38 -66.26 -11.39 31.10
C LYS A 38 -67.35 -11.64 30.06
N GLU A 39 -68.09 -10.58 29.64
CA GLU A 39 -69.23 -10.68 28.69
C GLU A 39 -69.02 -9.64 27.57
N PRO A 40 -68.21 -9.93 26.51
CA PRO A 40 -68.03 -9.04 25.37
C PRO A 40 -69.30 -8.81 24.61
N LYS A 41 -69.75 -7.57 24.50
CA LYS A 41 -70.92 -7.18 23.71
C LYS A 41 -70.51 -6.64 22.33
N LYS A 42 -71.39 -6.86 21.33
CA LYS A 42 -71.17 -6.33 19.97
C LYS A 42 -71.76 -4.94 19.89
N TYR A 43 -70.98 -4.05 19.32
CA TYR A 43 -71.30 -2.63 19.07
C TYR A 43 -70.95 -2.26 17.63
N GLU A 44 -71.72 -1.35 17.07
CA GLU A 44 -71.42 -0.71 15.81
C GLU A 44 -70.58 0.58 16.08
N ILE A 45 -69.57 0.83 15.29
CA ILE A 45 -68.79 2.05 15.39
C ILE A 45 -69.51 3.19 14.69
N GLY A 46 -70.05 4.14 15.44
CA GLY A 46 -70.78 5.32 14.94
C GLY A 46 -69.84 6.42 14.50
N GLY A 47 -68.63 6.48 15.05
CA GLY A 47 -67.58 7.45 14.67
C GLY A 47 -66.26 7.18 15.38
N ILE A 48 -65.21 7.65 14.79
CA ILE A 48 -63.84 7.56 15.34
C ILE A 48 -63.23 8.96 15.35
N ASN A 49 -62.94 9.45 16.51
CA ASN A 49 -62.16 10.67 16.71
C ASN A 49 -60.68 10.34 16.91
N VAL A 50 -59.75 11.21 16.52
CA VAL A 50 -58.29 11.04 16.74
C VAL A 50 -57.78 12.25 17.48
N GLU A 51 -57.23 12.04 18.67
CA GLU A 51 -56.68 13.08 19.53
C GLU A 51 -55.16 12.93 19.66
N GLY A 52 -54.45 14.05 19.69
CA GLY A 52 -53.00 14.12 19.81
C GLY A 52 -52.22 13.83 18.49
N ALA A 53 -52.95 14.01 17.37
CA ALA A 53 -52.43 13.78 16.03
C ALA A 53 -52.04 15.08 15.30
N ASP A 54 -51.61 16.12 15.99
CA ASP A 54 -51.37 17.45 15.43
C ASP A 54 -50.45 17.46 14.19
N ASN A 55 -49.61 16.44 14.06
CA ASN A 55 -48.65 16.28 12.96
C ASN A 55 -48.91 15.04 12.08
N PHE A 56 -50.09 14.42 12.19
CA PHE A 56 -50.47 13.23 11.43
C PHE A 56 -51.85 13.41 10.80
N ASP A 57 -52.05 12.83 9.64
CA ASP A 57 -53.37 12.78 9.04
C ASP A 57 -54.31 11.84 9.85
N PRO A 58 -55.42 12.35 10.43
CA PRO A 58 -56.35 11.52 11.19
C PRO A 58 -56.92 10.32 10.40
N GLN A 59 -57.07 10.47 9.08
CA GLN A 59 -57.55 9.40 8.23
C GLN A 59 -56.53 8.25 8.12
N ALA A 60 -55.21 8.61 8.00
CA ALA A 60 -54.14 7.63 8.00
C ALA A 60 -54.09 6.85 9.31
N ILE A 61 -54.31 7.52 10.48
CA ILE A 61 -54.32 6.85 11.78
C ILE A 61 -55.48 5.84 11.85
N LYS A 62 -56.68 6.21 11.41
CA LYS A 62 -57.85 5.33 11.34
C LYS A 62 -57.61 4.12 10.43
N LEU A 63 -56.94 4.34 9.26
CA LEU A 63 -56.60 3.28 8.33
C LEU A 63 -55.61 2.28 8.93
N ILE A 64 -54.54 2.78 9.58
CA ILE A 64 -53.54 1.94 10.25
C ILE A 64 -54.17 1.16 11.41
N ALA A 65 -55.02 1.79 12.20
CA ALA A 65 -55.76 1.13 13.26
C ALA A 65 -56.65 0.00 12.72
N GLY A 66 -57.10 0.08 11.48
CA GLY A 66 -57.98 -0.91 10.85
C GLY A 66 -59.40 -0.87 11.38
N LEU A 67 -59.80 0.29 11.93
CA LEU A 67 -61.16 0.53 12.43
C LEU A 67 -61.92 1.44 11.45
N ARG A 68 -63.16 1.12 11.15
CA ARG A 68 -64.01 1.88 10.20
C ARG A 68 -65.39 2.20 10.81
N GLN A 69 -65.89 3.34 10.49
CA GLN A 69 -67.32 3.68 10.81
C GLN A 69 -68.27 2.68 10.16
N GLY A 70 -69.29 2.25 10.85
CA GLY A 70 -70.23 1.20 10.43
C GLY A 70 -69.76 -0.23 10.68
N GLN A 71 -68.53 -0.44 11.19
CA GLN A 71 -67.99 -1.76 11.50
C GLN A 71 -68.50 -2.25 12.82
N THR A 72 -69.01 -3.50 12.89
CA THR A 72 -69.38 -4.15 14.13
C THR A 72 -68.21 -4.78 14.81
N ILE A 73 -67.89 -4.39 16.04
CA ILE A 73 -66.83 -4.92 16.86
C ILE A 73 -67.32 -5.41 18.21
N SER A 74 -66.59 -6.31 18.84
CA SER A 74 -66.83 -6.70 20.23
C SER A 74 -66.01 -5.82 21.17
N ILE A 75 -66.58 -5.27 22.23
CA ILE A 75 -65.92 -4.51 23.28
C ILE A 75 -66.25 -5.15 24.64
N PRO A 76 -65.22 -5.57 25.41
CA PRO A 76 -63.79 -5.75 24.99
C PRO A 76 -63.63 -6.81 23.90
N GLY A 77 -62.62 -6.67 23.04
CA GLY A 77 -62.47 -7.59 21.94
C GLY A 77 -61.11 -7.45 21.14
N GLU A 78 -60.93 -8.42 20.29
CA GLU A 78 -59.68 -8.54 19.49
C GLU A 78 -59.46 -7.34 18.54
N ALA A 79 -60.53 -6.77 17.99
CA ALA A 79 -60.45 -5.65 17.07
C ALA A 79 -59.75 -4.42 17.68
N ILE A 80 -60.05 -4.07 18.93
CA ILE A 80 -59.40 -2.95 19.65
C ILE A 80 -57.92 -3.29 19.92
N SER A 81 -57.64 -4.51 20.41
CA SER A 81 -56.28 -4.97 20.69
C SER A 81 -55.43 -5.00 19.42
N LYS A 82 -56.02 -5.42 18.30
CA LYS A 82 -55.36 -5.43 17.00
C LYS A 82 -55.07 -4.00 16.49
N ALA A 83 -56.00 -3.09 16.64
CA ALA A 83 -55.86 -1.69 16.28
C ALA A 83 -54.73 -1.02 17.07
N ILE A 84 -54.65 -1.24 18.37
CA ILE A 84 -53.53 -0.77 19.23
C ILE A 84 -52.22 -1.38 18.76
N LYS A 85 -52.16 -2.70 18.52
CA LYS A 85 -50.96 -3.37 18.04
C LYS A 85 -50.51 -2.83 16.67
N ASN A 86 -51.43 -2.56 15.76
CA ASN A 86 -51.10 -2.00 14.44
C ASN A 86 -50.44 -0.62 14.55
N LEU A 87 -51.03 0.26 15.37
CA LEU A 87 -50.51 1.59 15.63
C LEU A 87 -49.13 1.54 16.32
N TRP A 88 -48.96 0.64 17.28
CA TRP A 88 -47.64 0.43 17.93
C TRP A 88 -46.56 -0.11 16.97
N LYS A 89 -46.94 -0.95 16.01
CA LYS A 89 -46.03 -1.53 15.03
C LYS A 89 -45.36 -0.47 14.14
N GLU A 90 -46.02 0.66 13.93
CA GLU A 90 -45.44 1.77 13.16
C GLU A 90 -44.25 2.42 13.87
N GLY A 91 -44.10 2.25 15.18
CA GLY A 91 -43.00 2.79 15.95
C GLY A 91 -42.91 4.32 16.01
N LEU A 92 -44.05 4.99 15.79
CA LEU A 92 -44.17 6.45 15.76
C LEU A 92 -44.74 7.04 17.03
N PHE A 93 -45.33 6.22 17.90
CA PHE A 93 -46.08 6.66 19.07
C PHE A 93 -45.41 6.18 20.36
N SER A 94 -45.44 7.02 21.40
CA SER A 94 -45.01 6.70 22.77
C SER A 94 -46.16 6.14 23.62
N ASP A 95 -47.40 6.47 23.25
CA ASP A 95 -48.61 5.92 23.89
C ASP A 95 -49.73 5.87 22.86
N VAL A 96 -50.57 4.85 22.98
CA VAL A 96 -51.75 4.62 22.14
C VAL A 96 -52.85 4.09 23.03
N GLN A 97 -53.95 4.85 23.15
CA GLN A 97 -55.12 4.46 23.88
C GLN A 97 -56.34 4.56 22.95
N ILE A 98 -57.25 3.60 23.06
CA ILE A 98 -58.55 3.64 22.40
C ILE A 98 -59.60 3.68 23.49
N LEU A 99 -60.32 4.79 23.58
CA LEU A 99 -61.34 5.07 24.58
C LEU A 99 -62.73 5.06 23.92
N VAL A 100 -63.74 4.70 24.67
CA VAL A 100 -65.14 4.86 24.26
C VAL A 100 -65.57 6.23 24.79
N GLU A 101 -65.85 7.17 23.91
CA GLU A 101 -66.33 8.51 24.30
C GLU A 101 -67.79 8.50 24.73
N ARG A 102 -68.62 7.78 23.98
CA ARG A 102 -70.08 7.59 24.32
C ARG A 102 -70.66 6.36 23.67
N GLU A 103 -71.64 5.83 24.27
CA GLU A 103 -72.51 4.75 23.78
C GLU A 103 -73.92 5.21 23.64
N VAL A 104 -74.57 4.97 22.52
CA VAL A 104 -75.99 5.29 22.30
C VAL A 104 -76.62 4.12 21.54
N LEU A 105 -77.61 3.40 22.19
CA LEU A 105 -78.41 2.34 21.57
C LEU A 105 -77.57 1.26 20.80
N GLY A 106 -76.42 0.84 21.36
CA GLY A 106 -75.60 -0.19 20.75
C GLY A 106 -74.58 0.37 19.73
N VAL A 107 -74.54 1.66 19.52
CA VAL A 107 -73.55 2.37 18.71
C VAL A 107 -72.51 3.04 19.60
N VAL A 108 -71.21 2.79 19.37
CA VAL A 108 -70.08 3.37 20.12
C VAL A 108 -69.33 4.37 19.31
N TYR A 109 -68.93 5.47 19.96
CA TYR A 109 -68.02 6.47 19.41
C TYR A 109 -66.66 6.31 20.10
N LEU A 110 -65.65 6.10 19.27
CA LEU A 110 -64.28 5.81 19.75
C LEU A 110 -63.37 7.02 19.64
N ALA A 111 -62.55 7.24 20.66
CA ALA A 111 -61.39 8.16 20.57
C ALA A 111 -60.09 7.37 20.53
N ILE A 112 -59.33 7.57 19.49
CA ILE A 112 -57.94 7.10 19.40
C ILE A 112 -57.05 8.20 19.92
N LYS A 113 -56.56 8.04 21.15
CA LYS A 113 -55.57 8.95 21.75
C LYS A 113 -54.18 8.46 21.48
N ILE A 114 -53.40 9.26 20.76
CA ILE A 114 -52.01 8.94 20.44
C ILE A 114 -51.08 10.02 20.98
N LYS A 115 -49.93 9.58 21.45
CA LYS A 115 -48.85 10.48 21.84
C LYS A 115 -47.65 10.20 20.93
N PRO A 116 -47.30 11.11 20.01
CA PRO A 116 -46.19 10.92 19.12
C PRO A 116 -44.84 10.81 19.88
N LEU A 117 -43.93 9.96 19.39
CA LEU A 117 -42.56 9.97 19.82
C LEU A 117 -41.89 11.28 19.39
N PRO A 118 -41.05 11.86 20.21
CA PRO A 118 -40.34 13.09 19.85
C PRO A 118 -39.38 12.85 18.68
N LYS A 119 -39.13 13.88 17.89
CA LYS A 119 -38.16 13.88 16.80
C LYS A 119 -36.84 14.50 17.24
N LEU A 120 -35.74 14.03 16.67
CA LEU A 120 -34.43 14.62 16.91
C LEU A 120 -34.33 15.97 16.15
N SER A 121 -34.14 17.08 16.85
CA SER A 121 -33.89 18.36 16.21
C SER A 121 -32.40 18.52 15.81
N ARG A 122 -31.54 18.27 16.76
CA ARG A 122 -30.07 18.33 16.57
C ARG A 122 -29.35 17.51 17.64
N TYR A 123 -28.07 17.25 17.43
CA TYR A 123 -27.23 16.59 18.43
C TYR A 123 -25.86 17.26 18.55
N LYS A 124 -25.25 17.16 19.72
CA LYS A 124 -23.95 17.73 20.02
C LYS A 124 -23.10 16.77 20.81
N PHE A 125 -21.87 16.52 20.33
CA PHE A 125 -20.88 15.74 21.08
C PHE A 125 -20.14 16.61 22.09
N ARG A 126 -19.85 16.04 23.26
CA ARG A 126 -19.01 16.61 24.31
C ARG A 126 -17.95 15.60 24.72
N GLY A 127 -16.76 16.08 25.13
CA GLY A 127 -15.65 15.21 25.58
C GLY A 127 -14.77 14.64 24.46
N ILE A 128 -15.01 15.00 23.20
CA ILE A 128 -14.22 14.54 22.03
C ILE A 128 -13.76 15.68 21.14
N ASN A 129 -12.70 15.44 20.36
CA ASN A 129 -12.17 16.39 19.38
C ASN A 129 -12.97 16.35 18.06
N LYS A 130 -12.81 17.38 17.23
CA LYS A 130 -13.53 17.52 15.95
C LYS A 130 -13.33 16.33 15.02
N ARG A 131 -12.11 15.81 14.89
CA ARG A 131 -11.79 14.67 14.02
C ARG A 131 -12.52 13.39 14.42
N ASP A 132 -12.62 13.10 15.73
CA ASP A 132 -13.38 11.96 16.22
C ASP A 132 -14.89 12.17 16.01
N ALA A 133 -15.39 13.40 16.27
CA ALA A 133 -16.79 13.74 16.06
C ALA A 133 -17.21 13.57 14.60
N ASP A 134 -16.38 14.00 13.63
CA ASP A 134 -16.69 13.88 12.21
C ASP A 134 -16.76 12.41 11.78
N LYS A 135 -15.82 11.57 12.20
CA LYS A 135 -15.84 10.13 11.91
C LYS A 135 -17.04 9.41 12.56
N ILE A 136 -17.40 9.77 13.78
CA ILE A 136 -18.57 9.19 14.42
C ILE A 136 -19.84 9.59 13.69
N ARG A 137 -19.94 10.82 13.15
CA ARG A 137 -21.09 11.25 12.33
C ARG A 137 -21.30 10.38 11.09
N GLU A 138 -20.21 9.90 10.49
CA GLU A 138 -20.29 8.99 9.34
C GLU A 138 -20.83 7.60 9.72
N GLU A 139 -20.60 7.15 10.96
CA GLU A 139 -20.99 5.81 11.42
C GLU A 139 -22.38 5.77 12.04
N ILE A 140 -22.82 6.86 12.69
CA ILE A 140 -24.14 6.92 13.33
C ILE A 140 -25.23 7.33 12.34
N THR A 141 -26.43 6.85 12.56
CA THR A 141 -27.60 7.13 11.72
C THR A 141 -28.50 8.22 12.29
N LEU A 142 -27.90 9.25 12.91
CA LEU A 142 -28.62 10.40 13.46
C LEU A 142 -28.72 11.52 12.43
N PHE A 143 -29.94 11.99 12.17
CA PHE A 143 -30.23 13.17 11.37
C PHE A 143 -31.44 13.92 11.92
N SER A 144 -31.55 15.20 11.62
CA SER A 144 -32.66 16.04 12.05
C SER A 144 -33.99 15.50 11.49
N GLY A 145 -35.01 15.44 12.33
CA GLY A 145 -36.33 14.89 11.99
C GLY A 145 -36.52 13.38 12.26
N LYS A 146 -35.45 12.66 12.65
CA LYS A 146 -35.54 11.23 12.96
C LYS A 146 -36.30 11.00 14.25
N THR A 147 -37.26 10.05 14.27
CA THR A 147 -38.03 9.66 15.46
C THR A 147 -37.10 9.04 16.51
N ILE A 148 -37.19 9.52 17.74
CA ILE A 148 -36.40 9.08 18.86
C ILE A 148 -37.04 7.86 19.50
N THR A 149 -36.45 6.70 19.32
CA THR A 149 -36.79 5.45 20.00
C THR A 149 -35.69 5.07 20.99
N ASN A 150 -36.02 4.28 22.00
CA ASN A 150 -35.02 3.76 22.93
C ASN A 150 -33.98 2.92 22.21
N ASN A 151 -34.37 2.18 21.18
CA ASN A 151 -33.45 1.41 20.32
C ASN A 151 -32.45 2.32 19.60
N LEU A 152 -32.90 3.46 19.06
CA LEU A 152 -32.02 4.45 18.41
C LEU A 152 -30.94 4.97 19.38
N VAL A 153 -31.33 5.27 20.62
CA VAL A 153 -30.42 5.74 21.67
C VAL A 153 -29.36 4.65 21.95
N HIS A 154 -29.79 3.41 22.23
CA HIS A 154 -28.90 2.30 22.51
C HIS A 154 -27.99 1.94 21.34
N GLN A 155 -28.51 1.94 20.12
CA GLN A 155 -27.68 1.71 18.91
C GLN A 155 -26.62 2.80 18.73
N THR A 156 -27.00 4.06 18.97
CA THR A 156 -26.06 5.19 18.89
C THR A 156 -24.97 5.06 19.96
N GLU A 157 -25.34 4.76 21.20
CA GLU A 157 -24.38 4.52 22.28
C GLU A 157 -23.42 3.38 21.94
N ASN A 158 -23.94 2.26 21.44
CA ASN A 158 -23.14 1.09 21.10
C ASN A 158 -22.18 1.36 19.95
N LYS A 159 -22.61 2.06 18.89
CA LYS A 159 -21.76 2.46 17.79
C LYS A 159 -20.62 3.37 18.26
N ILE A 160 -20.92 4.36 19.09
CA ILE A 160 -19.90 5.26 19.65
C ILE A 160 -18.93 4.50 20.57
N LYS A 161 -19.45 3.59 21.42
CA LYS A 161 -18.62 2.72 22.26
C LYS A 161 -17.71 1.83 21.40
N GLY A 162 -18.25 1.23 20.33
CA GLY A 162 -17.50 0.41 19.36
C GLY A 162 -16.33 1.19 18.75
N TYR A 163 -16.60 2.38 18.21
CA TYR A 163 -15.57 3.25 17.63
C TYR A 163 -14.40 3.55 18.60
N PHE A 164 -14.68 3.87 19.84
CA PHE A 164 -13.62 4.15 20.82
C PHE A 164 -12.94 2.88 21.33
N ARG A 165 -13.66 1.77 21.44
CA ARG A 165 -13.07 0.47 21.78
C ARG A 165 -12.05 0.03 20.71
N GLU A 166 -12.35 0.22 19.44
CA GLU A 166 -11.41 -0.04 18.35
C GLU A 166 -10.17 0.85 18.40
N LYS A 167 -10.28 2.03 19.01
CA LYS A 167 -9.14 2.92 19.28
C LYS A 167 -8.37 2.57 20.56
N GLY A 168 -8.80 1.53 21.29
CA GLY A 168 -8.18 1.04 22.52
C GLY A 168 -8.73 1.66 23.82
N HIS A 169 -9.83 2.40 23.75
CA HIS A 169 -10.53 2.94 24.93
C HIS A 169 -11.61 1.95 25.40
N TYR A 170 -11.19 0.83 25.98
CA TYR A 170 -12.09 -0.25 26.39
C TYR A 170 -13.16 0.17 27.39
N ALA A 171 -12.82 1.04 28.35
CA ALA A 171 -13.69 1.53 29.38
C ALA A 171 -14.43 2.84 29.04
N VAL A 172 -14.63 3.12 27.74
CA VAL A 172 -15.36 4.31 27.31
C VAL A 172 -16.79 4.32 27.85
N GLN A 173 -17.22 5.45 28.37
CA GLN A 173 -18.60 5.70 28.81
C GLN A 173 -19.24 6.69 27.85
N VAL A 174 -20.46 6.40 27.45
CA VAL A 174 -21.26 7.25 26.58
C VAL A 174 -22.61 7.44 27.27
N LYS A 175 -23.00 8.69 27.50
CA LYS A 175 -24.29 9.07 28.07
C LYS A 175 -24.99 10.03 27.11
N ILE A 176 -26.19 9.68 26.71
CA ILE A 176 -27.04 10.54 25.87
C ILE A 176 -28.07 11.19 26.75
N SER A 177 -27.96 12.51 26.91
CA SER A 177 -28.94 13.34 27.64
C SER A 177 -29.92 13.96 26.64
N ARG A 178 -31.21 13.86 26.93
CA ARG A 178 -32.29 14.32 26.06
C ARG A 178 -32.88 15.60 26.66
N VAL A 179 -32.98 16.65 25.88
CA VAL A 179 -33.51 17.95 26.28
C VAL A 179 -34.54 18.38 25.27
N VAL A 180 -35.71 18.80 25.72
CA VAL A 180 -36.76 19.31 24.86
C VAL A 180 -36.29 20.55 24.12
N ASP A 181 -36.49 20.59 22.80
CA ASP A 181 -36.20 21.77 22.00
C ASP A 181 -37.40 22.72 22.03
N THR A 182 -37.26 23.83 22.72
CA THR A 182 -38.29 24.87 22.83
C THR A 182 -38.62 25.60 21.55
N LEU A 183 -37.73 25.45 20.51
CA LEU A 183 -37.93 26.10 19.20
C LEU A 183 -38.68 25.21 18.21
N MET A 184 -38.81 23.91 18.49
CA MET A 184 -39.45 22.95 17.60
C MET A 184 -40.43 22.06 18.38
N ASN A 185 -41.69 22.10 18.01
CA ASN A 185 -42.73 21.27 18.65
C ASN A 185 -42.41 19.76 18.58
N ASN A 186 -42.63 19.03 19.66
CA ASN A 186 -42.38 17.59 19.79
C ASN A 186 -40.99 17.16 19.34
N SER A 187 -39.95 17.95 19.67
CA SER A 187 -38.58 17.70 19.27
C SER A 187 -37.63 17.75 20.46
N GLU A 188 -36.55 16.97 20.39
CA GLU A 188 -35.52 16.91 21.43
C GLU A 188 -34.14 17.08 20.85
N ILE A 189 -33.25 17.62 21.66
CA ILE A 189 -31.82 17.77 21.39
C ILE A 189 -31.06 16.69 22.14
N PHE A 190 -30.13 16.00 21.44
CA PHE A 190 -29.23 15.04 22.08
C PHE A 190 -27.92 15.71 22.47
N PHE A 191 -27.58 15.67 23.75
CA PHE A 191 -26.23 15.92 24.23
C PHE A 191 -25.57 14.57 24.50
N ILE A 192 -24.53 14.30 23.71
CA ILE A 192 -23.80 13.02 23.75
C ILE A 192 -22.48 13.26 24.47
N ASP A 193 -22.46 12.92 25.77
CA ASP A 193 -21.31 13.07 26.63
C ASP A 193 -20.46 11.80 26.55
N ILE A 194 -19.18 11.96 26.17
CA ILE A 194 -18.27 10.84 25.93
C ILE A 194 -17.04 11.00 26.81
N GLU A 195 -16.90 10.06 27.74
CA GLU A 195 -15.70 9.92 28.57
C GLU A 195 -14.86 8.76 28.05
N LYS A 196 -13.76 9.11 27.37
CA LYS A 196 -12.90 8.11 26.68
C LYS A 196 -12.17 7.19 27.64
N ASN A 197 -11.91 7.64 28.86
CA ASN A 197 -11.03 6.97 29.81
C ASN A 197 -9.63 6.69 29.22
N LYS A 198 -8.73 6.10 30.01
CA LYS A 198 -7.37 5.77 29.57
C LYS A 198 -7.39 4.60 28.60
N LYS A 199 -6.46 4.59 27.65
CA LYS A 199 -6.24 3.42 26.78
C LYS A 199 -5.72 2.27 27.61
N ILE A 200 -6.31 1.11 27.39
CA ILE A 200 -5.95 -0.12 28.07
C ILE A 200 -5.00 -0.91 27.18
N GLY A 201 -3.88 -1.33 27.73
CA GLY A 201 -2.89 -2.18 27.06
C GLY A 201 -2.93 -3.61 27.60
N ILE A 202 -2.32 -4.53 26.88
CA ILE A 202 -2.19 -5.93 27.28
C ILE A 202 -0.87 -6.10 28.04
N LYS A 203 -0.94 -6.44 29.31
CA LYS A 203 0.25 -6.68 30.15
C LYS A 203 0.85 -8.05 29.88
N LYS A 204 0.01 -9.08 29.80
CA LYS A 204 0.44 -10.47 29.62
C LYS A 204 -0.59 -11.22 28.79
N ILE A 205 -0.09 -12.16 27.98
CA ILE A 205 -0.90 -13.17 27.30
C ILE A 205 -0.39 -14.51 27.84
N GLU A 206 -1.27 -15.27 28.45
CA GLU A 206 -1.03 -16.61 28.97
C GLU A 206 -1.68 -17.62 28.05
N ILE A 207 -0.96 -18.64 27.66
CA ILE A 207 -1.46 -19.69 26.78
C ILE A 207 -1.15 -21.03 27.44
N ASP A 208 -2.16 -21.82 27.66
CA ASP A 208 -2.08 -23.10 28.30
C ASP A 208 -2.61 -24.20 27.38
N GLY A 209 -2.12 -25.45 27.56
CA GLY A 209 -2.56 -26.60 26.74
C GLY A 209 -1.83 -26.76 25.42
N ASN A 210 -0.92 -25.86 25.08
CA ASN A 210 -0.09 -25.92 23.87
C ASN A 210 1.19 -26.71 24.13
N THR A 211 1.24 -27.97 23.73
CA THR A 211 2.43 -28.84 23.90
C THR A 211 3.32 -28.81 22.66
N THR A 212 2.75 -28.71 21.48
CA THR A 212 3.46 -28.82 20.17
C THR A 212 4.05 -27.50 19.72
N ILE A 213 3.36 -26.41 19.95
CA ILE A 213 3.83 -25.07 19.53
C ILE A 213 4.15 -24.24 20.78
N PRO A 214 5.38 -23.77 20.97
CA PRO A 214 5.72 -22.96 22.12
C PRO A 214 5.01 -21.61 22.09
N ASP A 215 4.66 -21.08 23.27
CA ASP A 215 3.94 -19.81 23.49
C ASP A 215 4.42 -18.65 22.62
N TRP A 216 5.75 -18.48 22.51
CA TRP A 216 6.29 -17.36 21.78
C TRP A 216 5.93 -17.37 20.29
N LYS A 217 5.80 -18.57 19.66
CA LYS A 217 5.38 -18.72 18.28
C LYS A 217 3.89 -18.40 18.12
N LEU A 218 3.05 -18.80 19.09
CA LEU A 218 1.62 -18.48 19.12
C LEU A 218 1.41 -16.99 19.34
N LYS A 219 2.12 -16.39 20.32
CA LYS A 219 2.13 -14.94 20.53
C LYS A 219 2.64 -14.14 19.34
N LEU A 220 3.53 -14.74 18.53
CA LEU A 220 3.98 -14.15 17.27
C LEU A 220 2.88 -14.19 16.18
N ALA A 221 2.07 -15.26 16.15
CA ALA A 221 0.95 -15.40 15.21
C ALA A 221 -0.14 -14.34 15.45
N MET A 222 -0.40 -13.97 16.70
CA MET A 222 -1.28 -12.87 17.04
C MET A 222 -0.69 -11.55 16.55
N LYS A 223 -1.08 -11.07 15.35
CA LYS A 223 -0.44 -9.91 14.69
C LYS A 223 -0.74 -8.59 15.36
N ASP A 224 -1.94 -8.40 15.84
CA ASP A 224 -2.46 -7.13 16.35
C ASP A 224 -2.61 -7.12 17.86
N THR A 225 -2.95 -8.25 18.48
CA THR A 225 -3.06 -8.42 19.92
C THR A 225 -1.70 -8.76 20.49
N LYS A 226 -0.99 -7.78 21.00
CA LYS A 226 0.39 -7.94 21.50
C LYS A 226 0.54 -7.47 22.93
N GLN A 227 1.24 -8.27 23.73
CA GLN A 227 1.63 -7.84 25.07
C GLN A 227 2.66 -6.68 25.02
N ARG A 228 2.69 -5.89 26.05
CA ARG A 228 3.61 -4.75 26.21
C ARG A 228 5.06 -5.25 26.24
N SER A 229 5.94 -4.66 25.43
CA SER A 229 7.36 -4.99 25.37
C SER A 229 8.18 -3.72 25.22
N ILE A 230 9.35 -3.68 25.88
CA ILE A 230 10.32 -2.57 25.84
C ILE A 230 10.88 -2.41 24.41
N LEU A 231 11.01 -3.51 23.66
CA LEU A 231 11.54 -3.51 22.30
C LEU A 231 10.56 -2.94 21.25
N ARG A 232 9.31 -2.62 21.63
CA ARG A 232 8.28 -2.11 20.74
C ARG A 232 8.02 -0.62 20.94
N ILE A 233 9.00 0.19 20.59
CA ILE A 233 8.98 1.65 20.77
C ILE A 233 7.89 2.31 19.92
N PHE A 234 7.60 1.78 18.72
CA PHE A 234 6.71 2.39 17.74
C PHE A 234 5.27 1.87 17.72
N LYS A 235 4.98 0.72 18.32
CA LYS A 235 3.64 0.12 18.33
C LYS A 235 3.17 -0.11 19.76
N ARG A 236 2.29 0.75 20.27
CA ARG A 236 1.72 0.59 21.61
C ARG A 236 0.78 -0.63 21.63
N SER A 237 0.88 -1.44 22.66
CA SER A 237 -0.09 -2.50 22.96
C SER A 237 -1.47 -1.87 23.15
N LYS A 238 -2.47 -2.37 22.44
CA LYS A 238 -3.89 -2.03 22.59
C LYS A 238 -4.72 -3.30 22.47
N PHE A 239 -5.82 -3.35 23.17
CA PHE A 239 -6.80 -4.42 23.02
C PHE A 239 -7.98 -3.91 22.19
N THR A 240 -8.35 -4.65 21.16
CA THR A 240 -9.59 -4.47 20.40
C THR A 240 -10.19 -5.84 20.14
N GLU A 241 -11.48 -5.97 20.39
CA GLU A 241 -12.19 -7.25 20.33
C GLU A 241 -12.14 -7.85 18.91
N SER A 242 -12.39 -7.01 17.89
CA SER A 242 -12.35 -7.44 16.48
C SER A 242 -10.99 -7.97 16.00
N THR A 243 -9.88 -7.40 16.50
CA THR A 243 -8.54 -7.88 16.17
C THR A 243 -8.16 -9.11 16.98
N TYR A 244 -8.64 -9.20 18.21
CA TYR A 244 -8.44 -10.37 19.06
C TYR A 244 -9.10 -11.61 18.50
N GLU A 245 -10.35 -11.52 18.00
CA GLU A 245 -11.00 -12.63 17.31
C GLU A 245 -10.20 -13.12 16.09
N LYS A 246 -9.69 -12.18 15.28
CA LYS A 246 -8.82 -12.53 14.14
C LYS A 246 -7.52 -13.22 14.58
N ASP A 247 -6.95 -12.76 15.68
CA ASP A 247 -5.71 -13.33 16.21
C ASP A 247 -5.93 -14.72 16.82
N LYS A 248 -7.11 -15.00 17.40
CA LYS A 248 -7.50 -16.36 17.82
C LYS A 248 -7.57 -17.31 16.61
N LEU A 249 -8.19 -16.89 15.51
CA LEU A 249 -8.19 -17.67 14.27
C LEU A 249 -6.77 -17.91 13.75
N ALA A 250 -5.90 -16.91 13.82
CA ALA A 250 -4.51 -17.06 13.39
C ALA A 250 -3.72 -18.06 14.27
N ILE A 251 -4.07 -18.21 15.55
CA ILE A 251 -3.51 -19.28 16.41
C ILE A 251 -3.97 -20.64 15.89
N LEU A 252 -5.28 -20.83 15.67
CA LEU A 252 -5.82 -22.09 15.17
C LEU A 252 -5.25 -22.45 13.79
N GLU A 253 -5.07 -21.48 12.90
CA GLU A 253 -4.40 -21.67 11.61
C GLU A 253 -2.96 -22.21 11.76
N LYS A 254 -2.23 -21.81 12.81
CA LYS A 254 -0.89 -22.36 13.08
C LYS A 254 -0.92 -23.83 13.44
N PHE A 255 -1.89 -24.27 14.22
CA PHE A 255 -2.09 -25.69 14.53
C PHE A 255 -2.54 -26.46 13.30
N ASN A 256 -3.49 -25.93 12.55
CA ASN A 256 -3.93 -26.52 11.28
C ASN A 256 -2.77 -26.70 10.28
N ALA A 257 -1.86 -25.72 10.21
CA ALA A 257 -0.72 -25.78 9.29
C ALA A 257 0.29 -26.91 9.60
N ILE A 258 0.24 -27.47 10.80
CA ILE A 258 1.11 -28.58 11.24
C ILE A 258 0.34 -29.88 11.52
N GLY A 259 -0.91 -29.95 11.06
CA GLY A 259 -1.73 -31.16 11.06
C GLY A 259 -2.78 -31.28 12.16
N TYR A 260 -2.83 -30.35 13.08
CA TYR A 260 -3.82 -30.37 14.17
C TYR A 260 -5.12 -29.69 13.73
N ARG A 261 -5.91 -30.42 12.95
CA ARG A 261 -7.16 -29.97 12.33
C ARG A 261 -8.22 -29.58 13.35
N ASP A 262 -8.36 -30.38 14.40
CA ASP A 262 -9.38 -30.25 15.41
C ASP A 262 -8.97 -29.36 16.59
N ALA A 263 -7.87 -28.64 16.44
CA ALA A 263 -7.42 -27.69 17.45
C ALA A 263 -8.50 -26.65 17.75
N THR A 264 -8.80 -26.47 19.02
CA THR A 264 -9.82 -25.54 19.51
C THR A 264 -9.33 -24.72 20.69
N ILE A 265 -9.92 -23.55 20.84
CA ILE A 265 -9.72 -22.75 22.05
C ILE A 265 -10.86 -23.07 23.00
N LYS A 266 -10.57 -23.84 24.06
CA LYS A 266 -11.57 -24.27 25.05
C LYS A 266 -12.04 -23.11 25.92
N MET A 267 -11.12 -22.23 26.29
CA MET A 267 -11.42 -21.09 27.13
C MET A 267 -10.61 -19.90 26.66
N ASP A 268 -11.27 -18.74 26.53
CA ASP A 268 -10.61 -17.47 26.38
C ASP A 268 -11.19 -16.48 27.40
N THR A 269 -10.35 -15.93 28.22
CA THR A 269 -10.75 -14.98 29.26
C THR A 269 -9.89 -13.74 29.16
N VAL A 270 -10.58 -12.58 29.08
CA VAL A 270 -9.94 -11.27 29.11
C VAL A 270 -10.37 -10.57 30.38
N TYR A 271 -9.48 -10.38 31.33
CA TYR A 271 -9.80 -9.73 32.58
C TYR A 271 -8.94 -8.51 32.85
N LYS A 272 -9.52 -7.55 33.52
CA LYS A 272 -8.87 -6.29 33.87
C LYS A 272 -8.00 -6.50 35.11
N LEU A 273 -6.70 -6.28 34.96
CA LEU A 273 -5.76 -6.33 36.11
C LEU A 273 -5.78 -5.00 36.88
N ASP A 274 -5.77 -3.89 36.16
CA ASP A 274 -5.83 -2.53 36.68
C ASP A 274 -6.45 -1.58 35.64
N GLU A 275 -6.51 -0.27 35.93
CA GLU A 275 -7.13 0.72 35.03
C GLU A 275 -6.47 0.84 33.64
N LYS A 276 -5.24 0.34 33.46
CA LYS A 276 -4.44 0.50 32.23
C LYS A 276 -4.06 -0.83 31.59
N ASN A 277 -4.28 -1.97 32.28
CA ASN A 277 -3.74 -3.25 31.88
C ASN A 277 -4.80 -4.35 31.89
N LEU A 278 -4.79 -5.16 30.84
CA LEU A 278 -5.53 -6.42 30.72
C LEU A 278 -4.57 -7.60 30.75
N ILE A 279 -5.08 -8.74 31.19
CA ILE A 279 -4.47 -10.06 30.98
C ILE A 279 -5.41 -10.87 30.13
N ILE A 280 -4.83 -11.59 29.16
CA ILE A 280 -5.55 -12.52 28.28
C ILE A 280 -5.07 -13.92 28.64
N GLN A 281 -6.00 -14.81 28.95
CA GLN A 281 -5.74 -16.22 29.20
C GLN A 281 -6.46 -17.06 28.15
N LEU A 282 -5.69 -17.92 27.47
CA LEU A 282 -6.17 -18.82 26.42
C LEU A 282 -5.85 -20.26 26.83
N SER A 283 -6.84 -21.13 26.79
CA SER A 283 -6.63 -22.57 26.93
C SER A 283 -6.91 -23.26 25.60
N ILE A 284 -5.91 -23.98 25.09
CA ILE A 284 -5.95 -24.63 23.79
C ILE A 284 -6.04 -26.14 23.99
N ASP A 285 -6.92 -26.77 23.22
CA ASP A 285 -6.92 -28.21 23.00
C ASP A 285 -6.38 -28.47 21.58
N GLU A 286 -5.21 -29.08 21.48
CA GLU A 286 -4.58 -29.32 20.18
C GLU A 286 -5.30 -30.40 19.36
N GLY A 287 -5.99 -31.35 19.99
CA GLY A 287 -6.58 -32.49 19.33
C GLY A 287 -5.56 -33.46 18.74
N ASN A 288 -5.96 -34.24 17.74
CA ASN A 288 -5.09 -35.22 17.08
C ASN A 288 -4.36 -34.63 15.89
N LYS A 289 -3.19 -35.16 15.58
CA LYS A 289 -2.44 -34.81 14.37
C LYS A 289 -2.91 -35.65 13.20
N TYR A 290 -3.28 -35.03 12.09
CA TYR A 290 -3.79 -35.66 10.88
C TYR A 290 -2.80 -35.57 9.72
N TYR A 291 -2.97 -36.48 8.77
CA TYR A 291 -2.19 -36.58 7.55
C TYR A 291 -3.12 -36.71 6.34
N PHE A 292 -2.65 -36.31 5.17
CA PHE A 292 -3.36 -36.57 3.93
C PHE A 292 -3.36 -38.08 3.63
N GLY A 293 -4.52 -38.61 3.35
CA GLY A 293 -4.74 -39.94 2.87
C GLY A 293 -4.69 -40.02 1.33
N ASP A 294 -5.53 -40.87 0.77
CA ASP A 294 -5.65 -41.01 -0.69
C ASP A 294 -6.45 -39.85 -1.27
N ILE A 295 -6.01 -39.35 -2.43
CA ILE A 295 -6.65 -38.27 -3.16
C ILE A 295 -7.13 -38.82 -4.50
N GLU A 296 -8.44 -38.81 -4.69
CA GLU A 296 -9.10 -39.26 -5.91
C GLU A 296 -9.67 -38.07 -6.68
N TRP A 297 -9.52 -38.05 -8.01
CA TRP A 297 -10.07 -37.00 -8.87
C TRP A 297 -11.27 -37.57 -9.64
N ILE A 298 -12.37 -36.83 -9.63
CA ILE A 298 -13.59 -37.18 -10.37
C ILE A 298 -14.03 -36.00 -11.21
N GLY A 299 -14.28 -36.25 -12.51
CA GLY A 299 -14.78 -35.23 -13.44
C GLY A 299 -13.69 -34.47 -14.22
N ASN A 300 -12.41 -34.83 -14.08
CA ASN A 300 -11.29 -34.20 -14.78
C ASN A 300 -11.06 -34.84 -16.17
N SER A 301 -11.82 -34.39 -17.19
CA SER A 301 -11.69 -34.90 -18.54
C SER A 301 -10.57 -34.22 -19.36
N LYS A 302 -10.22 -32.97 -19.03
CA LYS A 302 -9.30 -32.13 -19.80
C LYS A 302 -7.85 -32.31 -19.40
N PHE A 303 -7.59 -32.65 -18.15
CA PHE A 303 -6.24 -32.89 -17.65
C PHE A 303 -6.11 -34.28 -17.04
N LYS A 304 -4.99 -34.92 -17.30
CA LYS A 304 -4.67 -36.21 -16.68
C LYS A 304 -4.52 -36.07 -15.17
N THR A 305 -5.02 -37.03 -14.42
CA THR A 305 -4.89 -37.13 -12.96
C THR A 305 -3.44 -36.92 -12.50
N SER A 306 -2.47 -37.57 -13.14
CA SER A 306 -1.04 -37.45 -12.79
C SER A 306 -0.50 -36.03 -12.93
N TYR A 307 -1.02 -35.25 -13.87
CA TYR A 307 -0.67 -33.82 -13.99
C TYR A 307 -1.27 -33.01 -12.87
N LEU A 308 -2.54 -33.22 -12.55
CA LEU A 308 -3.22 -32.54 -11.45
C LEU A 308 -2.56 -32.84 -10.11
N ASP A 309 -2.15 -34.14 -9.87
CA ASP A 309 -1.39 -34.52 -8.68
C ASP A 309 -0.04 -33.79 -8.58
N THR A 310 0.65 -33.65 -9.71
CA THR A 310 1.92 -32.92 -9.77
C THR A 310 1.74 -31.44 -9.40
N VAL A 311 0.66 -30.82 -9.87
CA VAL A 311 0.35 -29.43 -9.57
C VAL A 311 -0.14 -29.26 -8.13
N LEU A 312 -0.99 -30.16 -7.66
CA LEU A 312 -1.45 -30.18 -6.27
C LEU A 312 -0.27 -30.33 -5.32
N GLY A 313 0.68 -31.23 -5.66
CA GLY A 313 1.91 -31.42 -4.91
C GLY A 313 1.71 -31.91 -3.48
N ILE A 314 0.57 -32.56 -3.19
CA ILE A 314 0.21 -33.17 -1.90
C ILE A 314 0.17 -34.67 -2.10
N LYS A 315 0.85 -35.39 -1.22
CA LYS A 315 0.96 -36.87 -1.28
C LYS A 315 0.37 -37.50 -0.02
N ARG A 316 -0.02 -38.76 -0.15
CA ARG A 316 -0.40 -39.56 1.01
C ARG A 316 0.76 -39.60 2.04
N GLY A 317 0.42 -39.33 3.30
CA GLY A 317 1.39 -39.28 4.40
C GLY A 317 1.93 -37.87 4.66
N ASP A 318 1.69 -36.89 3.79
CA ASP A 318 2.01 -35.47 4.09
C ASP A 318 1.16 -34.99 5.27
N VAL A 319 1.73 -34.10 6.07
CA VAL A 319 1.02 -33.51 7.20
C VAL A 319 -0.17 -32.71 6.69
N PHE A 320 -1.34 -32.97 7.25
CA PHE A 320 -2.55 -32.25 6.87
C PHE A 320 -2.39 -30.74 7.06
N ASN A 321 -2.75 -29.99 6.02
CA ASN A 321 -2.73 -28.52 6.05
C ASN A 321 -3.83 -28.01 5.11
N LYS A 322 -4.95 -27.57 5.72
CA LYS A 322 -6.10 -27.05 4.97
C LYS A 322 -5.75 -25.81 4.14
N SER A 323 -4.99 -24.90 4.71
CA SER A 323 -4.59 -23.66 4.02
C SER A 323 -3.74 -23.95 2.79
N LEU A 324 -2.83 -24.94 2.87
CA LEU A 324 -2.04 -25.39 1.73
C LEU A 324 -2.92 -26.05 0.66
N LEU A 325 -3.88 -26.89 1.05
CA LEU A 325 -4.84 -27.50 0.12
C LEU A 325 -5.63 -26.44 -0.62
N ASP A 326 -6.25 -25.50 0.09
CA ASP A 326 -7.01 -24.40 -0.49
C ASP A 326 -6.15 -23.53 -1.42
N GLN A 327 -4.93 -23.25 -1.03
CA GLN A 327 -3.97 -22.51 -1.85
C GLN A 327 -3.63 -23.25 -3.14
N ARG A 328 -3.37 -24.55 -3.08
CA ARG A 328 -3.04 -25.39 -4.25
C ARG A 328 -4.23 -25.61 -5.17
N LEU A 329 -5.44 -25.59 -4.64
CA LEU A 329 -6.66 -25.71 -5.44
C LEU A 329 -7.08 -24.39 -6.09
N ASN A 330 -7.03 -23.25 -5.37
CA ASN A 330 -7.78 -22.05 -5.78
C ASN A 330 -6.98 -20.75 -5.85
N SER A 331 -5.89 -20.59 -5.10
CA SER A 331 -5.31 -19.26 -4.87
C SER A 331 -3.80 -19.24 -4.65
N SER A 332 -3.05 -19.95 -5.48
CA SER A 332 -1.60 -19.85 -5.47
C SER A 332 -1.15 -18.45 -5.92
N GLN A 333 -0.22 -17.85 -5.18
CA GLN A 333 0.31 -16.51 -5.51
C GLN A 333 1.11 -16.49 -6.82
N ASP A 334 1.61 -17.63 -7.27
CA ASP A 334 2.34 -17.80 -8.53
C ASP A 334 1.45 -18.19 -9.71
N GLY A 335 0.13 -18.30 -9.49
CA GLY A 335 -0.84 -18.69 -10.51
C GLY A 335 -0.74 -20.15 -10.96
N ARG A 336 -0.09 -21.00 -10.16
CA ARG A 336 0.11 -22.42 -10.47
C ARG A 336 -0.79 -23.33 -9.61
N ASP A 337 -2.00 -22.87 -9.33
CA ASP A 337 -3.04 -23.69 -8.69
C ASP A 337 -3.94 -24.36 -9.73
N ILE A 338 -4.68 -25.36 -9.28
CA ILE A 338 -5.58 -26.15 -10.15
C ILE A 338 -6.60 -25.27 -10.86
N THR A 339 -7.25 -24.35 -10.14
CA THR A 339 -8.24 -23.43 -10.72
C THR A 339 -7.62 -22.51 -11.77
N SER A 340 -6.42 -21.98 -11.51
CA SER A 340 -5.73 -21.10 -12.45
C SER A 340 -5.35 -21.81 -13.75
N ILE A 341 -4.90 -23.07 -13.68
CA ILE A 341 -4.55 -23.87 -14.88
C ILE A 341 -5.75 -24.08 -15.79
N TYR A 342 -6.92 -24.35 -15.25
CA TYR A 342 -8.14 -24.46 -16.02
C TYR A 342 -8.60 -23.10 -16.55
N MET A 343 -8.60 -22.07 -15.71
CA MET A 343 -9.01 -20.73 -16.11
C MET A 343 -8.10 -20.12 -17.19
N ASP A 344 -6.81 -20.46 -17.20
CA ASP A 344 -5.87 -20.00 -18.23
C ASP A 344 -6.07 -20.67 -19.60
N ARG A 345 -6.90 -21.71 -19.64
CA ARG A 345 -7.33 -22.39 -20.86
C ARG A 345 -8.80 -22.13 -21.25
N GLY A 346 -9.40 -21.09 -20.66
CA GLY A 346 -10.75 -20.67 -20.97
C GLY A 346 -11.86 -21.24 -20.10
N TYR A 347 -11.56 -22.16 -19.18
CA TYR A 347 -12.59 -22.79 -18.33
C TYR A 347 -12.97 -21.87 -17.16
N LEU A 348 -13.62 -20.75 -17.47
CA LEU A 348 -14.03 -19.75 -16.46
C LEU A 348 -14.99 -20.33 -15.41
N PHE A 349 -15.85 -21.26 -15.83
CA PHE A 349 -16.86 -21.87 -14.97
C PHE A 349 -16.32 -23.08 -14.19
N PHE A 350 -15.01 -23.32 -14.26
CA PHE A 350 -14.34 -24.38 -13.54
C PHE A 350 -14.55 -24.25 -12.04
N ARG A 351 -14.84 -25.38 -11.41
CA ARG A 351 -14.96 -25.48 -9.96
C ARG A 351 -14.40 -26.83 -9.50
N VAL A 352 -13.61 -26.81 -8.47
CA VAL A 352 -13.14 -28.00 -7.76
C VAL A 352 -13.61 -27.93 -6.30
N VAL A 353 -14.22 -29.04 -5.83
CA VAL A 353 -14.70 -29.16 -4.46
C VAL A 353 -14.00 -30.33 -3.81
N PRO A 354 -13.11 -30.11 -2.84
CA PRO A 354 -12.52 -31.15 -2.05
C PRO A 354 -13.56 -31.72 -1.07
N VAL A 355 -13.87 -32.99 -1.17
CA VAL A 355 -14.81 -33.70 -0.29
C VAL A 355 -14.03 -34.72 0.52
N GLU A 356 -14.12 -34.63 1.84
CA GLU A 356 -13.56 -35.63 2.73
C GLU A 356 -14.44 -36.90 2.65
N THR A 357 -13.88 -38.02 2.28
CA THR A 357 -14.64 -39.28 2.11
C THR A 357 -14.55 -40.18 3.34
N ASN A 358 -13.42 -40.27 3.96
CA ASN A 358 -13.18 -41.09 5.14
C ASN A 358 -11.99 -40.54 5.96
N VAL A 359 -12.06 -40.73 7.26
CA VAL A 359 -10.96 -40.44 8.18
C VAL A 359 -10.67 -41.75 8.96
N SER A 360 -9.54 -42.37 8.71
CA SER A 360 -9.10 -43.58 9.37
C SER A 360 -7.66 -43.50 9.79
N ASN A 361 -7.35 -43.88 11.03
CA ASN A 361 -5.98 -43.87 11.58
C ASN A 361 -5.29 -42.48 11.41
N ASN A 362 -6.03 -41.41 11.58
CA ASN A 362 -5.57 -40.02 11.39
C ASN A 362 -5.22 -39.66 9.93
N TYR A 363 -5.55 -40.48 8.95
CA TYR A 363 -5.45 -40.16 7.53
C TYR A 363 -6.80 -39.67 7.01
N ILE A 364 -6.80 -38.53 6.31
CA ILE A 364 -8.00 -37.95 5.72
C ILE A 364 -7.96 -38.19 4.22
N ASN A 365 -8.88 -39.01 3.71
CA ASN A 365 -9.01 -39.28 2.28
C ASN A 365 -9.90 -38.21 1.63
N TYR A 366 -9.48 -37.75 0.47
CA TYR A 366 -10.19 -36.70 -0.28
C TYR A 366 -10.63 -37.17 -1.65
N GLN A 367 -11.83 -36.76 -2.03
CA GLN A 367 -12.33 -36.86 -3.39
C GLN A 367 -12.44 -35.43 -3.97
N MET A 368 -11.60 -35.13 -4.96
CA MET A 368 -11.59 -33.84 -5.67
C MET A 368 -12.65 -33.87 -6.76
N ARG A 369 -13.82 -33.31 -6.49
CA ARG A 369 -14.94 -33.25 -7.45
C ARG A 369 -14.75 -32.07 -8.37
N VAL A 370 -14.45 -32.33 -9.63
CA VAL A 370 -14.17 -31.35 -10.67
C VAL A 370 -15.41 -31.13 -11.52
N LEU A 371 -15.78 -29.87 -11.68
CA LEU A 371 -16.75 -29.40 -12.63
C LEU A 371 -16.03 -28.50 -13.62
N GLU A 372 -15.70 -29.02 -14.81
CA GLU A 372 -14.87 -28.32 -15.80
C GLU A 372 -15.61 -27.15 -16.45
N GLY A 373 -16.92 -27.31 -16.71
CA GLY A 373 -17.71 -26.32 -17.42
C GLY A 373 -17.38 -26.22 -18.92
N LYS A 374 -17.91 -25.18 -19.57
CA LYS A 374 -17.60 -24.84 -20.97
C LYS A 374 -16.47 -23.83 -21.04
N GLU A 375 -15.76 -23.81 -22.17
CA GLU A 375 -14.79 -22.75 -22.47
C GLU A 375 -15.51 -21.42 -22.63
N ALA A 376 -14.95 -20.37 -22.03
CA ALA A 376 -15.44 -19.01 -22.15
C ALA A 376 -14.48 -18.18 -23.01
N ARG A 377 -15.06 -17.39 -23.92
CA ARG A 377 -14.30 -16.40 -24.70
C ARG A 377 -14.63 -15.00 -24.26
N VAL A 378 -13.63 -14.12 -24.31
CA VAL A 378 -13.82 -12.70 -24.04
C VAL A 378 -14.70 -12.10 -25.14
N ASN A 379 -15.85 -11.53 -24.77
CA ASN A 379 -16.74 -10.84 -25.70
C ASN A 379 -16.33 -9.38 -25.86
N ARG A 380 -16.33 -8.62 -24.79
CA ARG A 380 -15.95 -7.20 -24.80
C ARG A 380 -15.20 -6.79 -23.55
N ILE A 381 -14.43 -5.72 -23.68
CA ILE A 381 -13.69 -5.09 -22.59
C ILE A 381 -14.34 -3.74 -22.31
N ILE A 382 -14.75 -3.54 -21.05
CA ILE A 382 -15.36 -2.32 -20.54
C ILE A 382 -14.35 -1.66 -19.59
N ILE A 383 -14.12 -0.35 -19.76
CA ILE A 383 -13.22 0.41 -18.90
C ILE A 383 -14.04 1.50 -18.22
N LYS A 384 -13.89 1.65 -16.89
CA LYS A 384 -14.55 2.66 -16.08
C LYS A 384 -13.56 3.38 -15.16
N GLY A 385 -13.85 4.67 -14.87
CA GLY A 385 -13.08 5.45 -13.89
C GLY A 385 -11.91 6.24 -14.48
N ASN A 386 -11.65 6.12 -15.80
CA ASN A 386 -10.63 6.90 -16.50
C ASN A 386 -11.20 8.25 -16.98
N THR A 387 -11.09 9.27 -16.14
CA THR A 387 -11.62 10.61 -16.44
C THR A 387 -10.62 11.48 -17.20
N LYS A 388 -9.32 11.37 -16.92
CA LYS A 388 -8.23 12.11 -17.57
C LYS A 388 -7.50 11.29 -18.62
N THR A 389 -7.26 10.01 -18.31
CA THR A 389 -6.50 9.08 -19.15
C THR A 389 -7.37 8.58 -20.30
N SER A 390 -6.86 8.70 -21.51
CA SER A 390 -7.57 8.20 -22.70
C SER A 390 -7.71 6.68 -22.69
N ASP A 391 -8.84 6.20 -23.16
CA ASP A 391 -9.20 4.78 -23.21
C ASP A 391 -8.13 3.93 -23.93
N ASN A 392 -7.52 4.47 -24.97
CA ASN A 392 -6.44 3.82 -25.71
C ASN A 392 -5.21 3.51 -24.85
N VAL A 393 -4.90 4.34 -23.85
CA VAL A 393 -3.76 4.14 -22.95
C VAL A 393 -3.96 2.92 -22.07
N ILE A 394 -5.20 2.68 -21.64
CA ILE A 394 -5.56 1.51 -20.85
C ILE A 394 -5.65 0.27 -21.74
N ARG A 395 -6.38 0.37 -22.87
CA ARG A 395 -6.58 -0.76 -23.80
C ARG A 395 -5.30 -1.36 -24.33
N ARG A 396 -4.29 -0.55 -24.62
CA ARG A 396 -3.00 -1.04 -25.12
C ARG A 396 -2.21 -1.89 -24.13
N GLU A 397 -2.48 -1.71 -22.82
CA GLU A 397 -1.87 -2.51 -21.75
C GLU A 397 -2.71 -3.75 -21.38
N ILE A 398 -3.97 -3.81 -21.84
CA ILE A 398 -4.84 -4.97 -21.59
C ILE A 398 -4.43 -6.13 -22.49
N ARG A 399 -4.14 -7.27 -21.88
CA ARG A 399 -3.72 -8.49 -22.58
C ARG A 399 -4.88 -9.30 -23.14
N THR A 400 -6.00 -9.31 -22.40
CA THR A 400 -7.23 -9.97 -22.84
C THR A 400 -7.88 -9.20 -23.99
N LYS A 401 -8.13 -9.84 -25.11
CA LYS A 401 -8.76 -9.20 -26.27
C LYS A 401 -10.09 -9.88 -26.60
N PRO A 402 -11.05 -9.16 -27.17
CA PRO A 402 -12.27 -9.77 -27.68
C PRO A 402 -11.94 -10.92 -28.64
N GLY A 403 -12.59 -12.09 -28.45
CA GLY A 403 -12.36 -13.34 -29.18
C GLY A 403 -11.32 -14.28 -28.56
N ASP A 404 -10.43 -13.81 -27.69
CA ASP A 404 -9.47 -14.66 -26.99
C ASP A 404 -10.17 -15.58 -25.98
N LEU A 405 -9.56 -16.71 -25.66
CA LEU A 405 -9.98 -17.53 -24.52
C LEU A 405 -9.77 -16.75 -23.22
N PHE A 406 -10.67 -16.95 -22.27
CA PHE A 406 -10.49 -16.38 -20.95
C PHE A 406 -9.18 -16.89 -20.31
N SER A 407 -8.41 -16.00 -19.72
CA SER A 407 -7.19 -16.32 -18.99
C SER A 407 -7.11 -15.47 -17.70
N LYS A 408 -7.09 -16.15 -16.56
CA LYS A 408 -6.90 -15.53 -15.25
C LYS A 408 -5.52 -14.87 -15.14
N ASN A 409 -4.50 -15.52 -15.68
CA ASN A 409 -3.14 -15.01 -15.67
C ASN A 409 -3.03 -13.69 -16.47
N ASP A 410 -3.67 -13.61 -17.64
CA ASP A 410 -3.65 -12.38 -18.45
C ASP A 410 -4.37 -11.22 -17.75
N ILE A 411 -5.42 -11.51 -16.98
CA ILE A 411 -6.09 -10.50 -16.14
C ILE A 411 -5.14 -10.00 -15.05
N ILE A 412 -4.51 -10.91 -14.31
CA ILE A 412 -3.56 -10.55 -13.23
C ILE A 412 -2.38 -9.75 -13.80
N ARG A 413 -1.88 -10.15 -14.98
CA ARG A 413 -0.80 -9.42 -15.65
C ARG A 413 -1.24 -8.06 -16.15
N THR A 414 -2.43 -7.94 -16.71
CA THR A 414 -3.03 -6.64 -17.08
C THR A 414 -3.12 -5.72 -15.87
N GLN A 415 -3.61 -6.24 -14.74
CA GLN A 415 -3.69 -5.47 -13.50
C GLN A 415 -2.31 -4.95 -13.07
N ARG A 416 -1.30 -5.79 -13.13
CA ARG A 416 0.08 -5.41 -12.79
C ARG A 416 0.65 -4.38 -13.77
N GLU A 417 0.42 -4.54 -15.06
CA GLU A 417 0.88 -3.61 -16.09
C GLU A 417 0.21 -2.24 -15.93
N LEU A 418 -1.09 -2.19 -15.68
CA LEU A 418 -1.80 -0.95 -15.40
C LEU A 418 -1.33 -0.27 -14.10
N ALA A 419 -1.04 -1.05 -13.05
CA ALA A 419 -0.47 -0.53 -11.80
C ALA A 419 0.93 0.09 -12.03
N GLN A 420 1.76 -0.51 -12.88
CA GLN A 420 3.10 -0.02 -13.21
C GLN A 420 3.09 1.31 -13.98
N LEU A 421 1.99 1.69 -14.63
CA LEU A 421 1.86 2.99 -15.27
C LEU A 421 1.97 4.15 -14.27
N GLY A 422 1.62 3.93 -13.00
CA GLY A 422 1.79 4.91 -11.93
C GLY A 422 0.70 5.97 -11.83
N PHE A 423 -0.30 5.99 -12.72
CA PHE A 423 -1.42 6.96 -12.68
C PHE A 423 -2.70 6.38 -12.10
N PHE A 424 -2.70 5.13 -11.66
CA PHE A 424 -3.86 4.49 -11.05
C PHE A 424 -3.57 4.10 -9.60
N ASN A 425 -4.60 4.16 -8.76
CA ASN A 425 -4.56 3.70 -7.39
C ASN A 425 -4.69 2.16 -7.39
N GLU A 426 -3.67 1.47 -6.90
CA GLU A 426 -3.65 0.00 -6.85
C GLU A 426 -4.77 -0.58 -5.95
N GLN A 427 -5.18 0.15 -4.91
CA GLN A 427 -6.24 -0.29 -4.00
C GLN A 427 -7.64 -0.08 -4.59
N GLY A 428 -7.80 0.88 -5.50
CA GLY A 428 -9.07 1.16 -6.19
C GLY A 428 -9.26 0.35 -7.47
N PHE A 429 -8.29 -0.50 -7.84
CA PHE A 429 -8.35 -1.28 -9.06
C PHE A 429 -9.21 -2.54 -8.88
N GLN A 430 -10.26 -2.68 -9.69
CA GLN A 430 -11.14 -3.85 -9.67
C GLN A 430 -11.29 -4.43 -11.08
N VAL A 431 -11.38 -5.75 -11.15
CA VAL A 431 -11.69 -6.45 -12.38
C VAL A 431 -12.92 -7.33 -12.14
N ASN A 432 -13.97 -7.07 -12.89
CA ASN A 432 -15.25 -7.73 -12.76
C ASN A 432 -15.52 -8.55 -14.03
N PRO A 433 -15.18 -9.87 -14.06
CA PRO A 433 -15.65 -10.73 -15.12
C PRO A 433 -17.17 -10.93 -15.01
N MET A 434 -17.90 -10.63 -16.06
CA MET A 434 -19.35 -10.82 -16.17
C MET A 434 -19.63 -11.94 -17.15
N PRO A 435 -19.71 -13.21 -16.67
CA PRO A 435 -19.90 -14.35 -17.55
C PRO A 435 -21.32 -14.42 -18.06
N ASN A 436 -21.47 -14.82 -19.33
CA ASN A 436 -22.72 -15.24 -19.93
C ASN A 436 -22.66 -16.77 -20.21
N PRO A 437 -23.23 -17.60 -19.33
CA PRO A 437 -23.17 -19.05 -19.50
C PRO A 437 -23.93 -19.56 -20.73
N ALA A 438 -24.93 -18.80 -21.21
CA ALA A 438 -25.73 -19.21 -22.37
C ALA A 438 -24.87 -19.25 -23.64
N ASP A 439 -24.05 -18.22 -23.85
CA ASP A 439 -23.23 -18.07 -25.07
C ASP A 439 -21.80 -18.57 -24.89
N GLY A 440 -21.39 -18.95 -23.67
CA GLY A 440 -20.00 -19.28 -23.40
C GLY A 440 -19.05 -18.09 -23.53
N THR A 441 -19.55 -16.87 -23.28
CA THR A 441 -18.76 -15.62 -23.37
C THR A 441 -18.62 -14.94 -22.03
N VAL A 442 -17.67 -13.99 -21.93
CA VAL A 442 -17.47 -13.18 -20.73
C VAL A 442 -17.16 -11.74 -21.12
N ASP A 443 -17.89 -10.80 -20.57
CA ASP A 443 -17.51 -9.39 -20.58
C ASP A 443 -16.56 -9.13 -19.40
N ILE A 444 -15.46 -8.39 -19.66
CA ILE A 444 -14.51 -8.05 -18.59
C ILE A 444 -14.55 -6.55 -18.37
N GLU A 445 -14.97 -6.15 -17.19
CA GLU A 445 -14.97 -4.76 -16.75
C GLU A 445 -13.72 -4.47 -15.91
N TYR A 446 -12.91 -3.53 -16.37
CA TYR A 446 -11.78 -2.97 -15.64
C TYR A 446 -12.20 -1.62 -15.04
N VAL A 447 -12.28 -1.55 -13.71
CA VAL A 447 -12.56 -0.32 -13.00
C VAL A 447 -11.23 0.21 -12.47
N VAL A 448 -10.87 1.41 -12.86
CA VAL A 448 -9.65 2.09 -12.44
C VAL A 448 -10.00 3.35 -11.64
N GLU A 449 -9.15 3.69 -10.69
CA GLU A 449 -9.23 4.95 -9.95
C GLU A 449 -7.97 5.76 -10.23
N GLU A 450 -8.13 6.92 -10.85
CA GLU A 450 -6.99 7.77 -11.21
C GLU A 450 -6.43 8.48 -9.98
N LYS A 451 -5.11 8.51 -9.86
CA LYS A 451 -4.38 9.29 -8.87
C LYS A 451 -3.50 10.33 -9.56
N SER A 452 -3.11 11.38 -8.84
CA SER A 452 -2.10 12.30 -9.34
C SER A 452 -0.80 11.55 -9.62
N SER A 453 -0.35 11.63 -10.86
CA SER A 453 0.88 11.00 -11.34
C SER A 453 2.03 12.00 -11.50
N ASP A 454 1.73 13.27 -11.30
CA ASP A 454 2.69 14.34 -11.39
C ASP A 454 3.51 14.38 -10.11
N GLN A 455 4.82 14.35 -10.26
CA GLN A 455 5.76 14.30 -9.15
C GLN A 455 6.61 15.54 -9.15
N ILE A 456 6.69 16.18 -7.99
CA ILE A 456 7.64 17.25 -7.72
C ILE A 456 8.72 16.64 -6.84
N GLU A 457 9.94 16.60 -7.34
CA GLU A 457 11.12 16.19 -6.58
C GLU A 457 11.78 17.44 -6.01
N LEU A 458 11.81 17.53 -4.70
CA LEU A 458 12.60 18.52 -3.97
C LEU A 458 13.56 17.71 -3.09
N SER A 459 14.83 17.66 -3.47
CA SER A 459 15.82 16.92 -2.72
C SER A 459 17.08 17.75 -2.51
N GLY A 460 17.78 17.47 -1.42
CA GLY A 460 19.07 18.02 -1.10
C GLY A 460 20.03 16.89 -0.75
N GLY A 461 21.17 16.82 -1.45
CA GLY A 461 22.25 15.88 -1.15
C GLY A 461 23.45 16.64 -0.57
N TYR A 462 24.12 16.03 0.41
CA TYR A 462 25.40 16.53 0.90
C TYR A 462 26.53 15.70 0.30
N GLY A 463 27.41 16.32 -0.45
CA GLY A 463 28.48 15.62 -1.12
C GLY A 463 29.77 16.45 -1.22
N GLY A 464 30.87 15.76 -1.48
CA GLY A 464 32.18 16.38 -1.71
C GLY A 464 32.93 16.73 -0.43
N ALA A 465 32.59 16.16 0.74
CA ALA A 465 33.41 16.27 1.93
C ALA A 465 34.61 15.32 1.82
N GLY A 466 35.77 15.86 1.57
CA GLY A 466 37.07 15.21 1.69
C GLY A 466 37.90 15.91 2.77
N PRO A 467 39.09 15.38 3.11
CA PRO A 467 39.97 16.00 4.12
C PRO A 467 40.36 17.46 3.81
N THR A 468 40.19 17.88 2.55
CA THR A 468 40.56 19.23 2.06
C THR A 468 39.39 19.99 1.43
N THR A 469 38.16 19.38 1.38
CA THR A 469 36.99 20.04 0.79
C THR A 469 35.86 20.06 1.76
N THR A 470 35.34 21.26 2.06
CA THR A 470 34.07 21.42 2.78
C THR A 470 32.95 20.81 1.98
N GLY A 471 32.29 19.83 2.57
CA GLY A 471 31.11 19.22 1.96
C GLY A 471 30.05 20.25 1.61
N ARG A 472 29.35 20.06 0.51
CA ARG A 472 28.40 21.00 -0.06
C ARG A 472 27.04 20.38 -0.28
N ILE A 473 26.00 21.18 -0.08
CA ILE A 473 24.63 20.75 -0.34
C ILE A 473 24.34 20.98 -1.83
N ILE A 474 23.94 19.89 -2.52
CA ILE A 474 23.39 19.96 -3.87
C ILE A 474 21.87 19.95 -3.75
N LEU A 475 21.24 21.01 -4.25
CA LEU A 475 19.79 21.10 -4.33
C LEU A 475 19.30 20.55 -5.67
N THR A 476 18.25 19.76 -5.63
CA THR A 476 17.59 19.21 -6.81
C THR A 476 16.13 19.62 -6.81
N VAL A 477 15.69 20.17 -7.93
CA VAL A 477 14.27 20.40 -8.24
C VAL A 477 13.95 19.61 -9.49
N GLY A 478 13.03 18.66 -9.37
CA GLY A 478 12.56 17.84 -10.47
C GLY A 478 11.06 17.93 -10.64
N LEU A 479 10.60 18.01 -11.87
CA LEU A 479 9.20 17.94 -12.24
C LEU A 479 9.03 16.76 -13.21
N THR A 480 8.20 15.80 -12.85
CA THR A 480 7.90 14.65 -13.71
C THR A 480 6.40 14.52 -13.89
N PHE A 481 5.97 14.56 -15.13
CA PHE A 481 4.59 14.38 -15.57
C PHE A 481 4.49 13.03 -16.26
N SER A 482 3.85 12.05 -15.61
CA SER A 482 3.84 10.66 -16.07
C SER A 482 2.70 10.33 -17.04
N ASN A 483 1.70 11.18 -17.14
CA ASN A 483 0.55 11.02 -18.02
C ASN A 483 0.39 12.22 -18.96
N PHE A 484 1.49 12.71 -19.50
CA PHE A 484 1.51 13.88 -20.38
C PHE A 484 0.88 13.58 -21.75
N SER A 485 0.36 14.62 -22.42
CA SER A 485 -0.21 14.53 -23.77
C SER A 485 0.29 15.63 -24.68
N THR A 486 1.13 15.28 -25.63
CA THR A 486 1.57 16.22 -26.69
C THR A 486 0.42 16.61 -27.63
N LYS A 487 -0.56 15.72 -27.84
CA LYS A 487 -1.74 15.99 -28.71
C LYS A 487 -2.64 17.08 -28.15
N LYS A 488 -2.66 17.23 -26.83
CA LYS A 488 -3.49 18.22 -26.15
C LYS A 488 -2.74 19.52 -25.84
N LEU A 489 -1.48 19.67 -26.27
CA LEU A 489 -0.62 20.81 -25.96
C LEU A 489 -1.22 22.16 -26.36
N PHE A 490 -1.91 22.18 -27.50
CA PHE A 490 -2.54 23.40 -28.04
C PHE A 490 -3.99 23.59 -27.61
N LYS A 491 -4.53 22.71 -26.74
CA LYS A 491 -5.90 22.82 -26.22
C LYS A 491 -5.87 23.46 -24.84
N LYS A 492 -6.26 24.73 -24.71
CA LYS A 492 -6.24 25.48 -23.44
C LYS A 492 -7.01 24.79 -22.33
N GLU A 493 -8.12 24.13 -22.64
CA GLU A 493 -8.98 23.42 -21.70
C GLU A 493 -8.29 22.20 -21.05
N ALA A 494 -7.24 21.67 -21.68
CA ALA A 494 -6.51 20.51 -21.19
C ALA A 494 -5.39 20.84 -20.19
N TRP A 495 -5.11 22.13 -19.97
CA TRP A 495 -4.06 22.60 -19.05
C TRP A 495 -4.53 22.62 -17.60
N SER A 496 -4.17 21.56 -16.81
CA SER A 496 -4.47 21.45 -15.38
C SER A 496 -3.44 20.55 -14.65
N PRO A 497 -2.26 21.01 -14.24
CA PRO A 497 -1.47 22.18 -14.72
C PRO A 497 -0.87 21.98 -16.12
N LEU A 498 -0.64 20.75 -16.58
CA LEU A 498 -0.18 20.40 -17.93
C LEU A 498 -1.18 19.46 -18.62
N PRO A 499 -1.22 19.46 -19.96
CA PRO A 499 -2.10 18.59 -20.71
C PRO A 499 -1.74 17.11 -20.47
N GLY A 500 -2.71 16.33 -20.03
CA GLY A 500 -2.53 14.91 -19.71
C GLY A 500 -3.50 13.98 -20.42
N GLY A 501 -3.23 12.69 -20.32
CA GLY A 501 -4.13 11.63 -20.76
C GLY A 501 -3.59 10.66 -21.81
N ASP A 502 -2.40 10.86 -22.40
CA ASP A 502 -1.84 9.96 -23.43
C ASP A 502 -0.75 9.02 -22.89
N GLY A 503 -0.46 9.10 -21.58
CA GLY A 503 0.51 8.23 -20.92
C GLY A 503 1.96 8.52 -21.31
N GLN A 504 2.27 9.68 -21.89
CA GLN A 504 3.62 10.13 -22.19
C GLN A 504 4.29 10.61 -20.90
N ARG A 505 5.61 10.53 -20.83
CA ARG A 505 6.38 10.99 -19.68
C ARG A 505 7.25 12.17 -20.07
N LEU A 506 7.07 13.28 -19.37
CA LEU A 506 7.91 14.47 -19.48
C LEU A 506 8.60 14.70 -18.14
N SER A 507 9.92 14.86 -18.15
CA SER A 507 10.70 15.14 -16.94
C SER A 507 11.66 16.29 -17.17
N LEU A 508 11.65 17.21 -16.20
CA LEU A 508 12.55 18.36 -16.13
C LEU A 508 13.27 18.30 -14.78
N ARG A 509 14.57 18.33 -14.76
CA ARG A 509 15.34 18.29 -13.51
C ARG A 509 16.45 19.36 -13.57
N VAL A 510 16.52 20.12 -12.49
CA VAL A 510 17.56 21.10 -12.24
C VAL A 510 18.26 20.71 -10.94
N GLN A 511 19.58 20.64 -10.99
CA GLN A 511 20.41 20.36 -9.83
C GLN A 511 21.44 21.47 -9.72
N THR A 512 21.68 21.99 -8.53
CA THR A 512 22.65 23.04 -8.34
C THR A 512 23.31 23.03 -6.97
N ASN A 513 24.54 23.42 -6.96
CA ASN A 513 25.31 23.77 -5.78
C ASN A 513 25.93 25.18 -6.00
N GLY A 514 25.13 26.09 -6.52
CA GLY A 514 25.59 27.42 -6.90
C GLY A 514 26.54 27.37 -8.09
N GLN A 515 27.75 27.96 -7.95
CA GLN A 515 28.73 28.07 -9.05
C GLN A 515 29.62 26.83 -9.21
N TYR A 516 29.60 25.89 -8.24
CA TYR A 516 30.44 24.70 -8.30
C TYR A 516 29.85 23.59 -9.14
N TYR A 517 28.50 23.42 -9.08
CA TYR A 517 27.82 22.40 -9.83
C TYR A 517 26.48 22.92 -10.31
N GLN A 518 26.23 22.72 -11.59
CA GLN A 518 24.91 22.99 -12.22
C GLN A 518 24.61 21.84 -13.19
N GLY A 519 23.40 21.31 -13.08
CA GLY A 519 22.92 20.24 -13.94
C GLY A 519 21.48 20.54 -14.38
N TYR A 520 21.24 20.46 -15.68
CA TYR A 520 19.96 20.62 -16.32
C TYR A 520 19.67 19.35 -17.11
N ASN A 521 18.52 18.74 -16.87
CA ASN A 521 18.11 17.53 -17.60
C ASN A 521 16.67 17.68 -18.08
N PHE A 522 16.47 17.41 -19.33
CA PHE A 522 15.17 17.30 -19.98
C PHE A 522 15.04 15.90 -20.54
N SER A 523 13.91 15.22 -20.31
CA SER A 523 13.60 13.95 -20.97
C SER A 523 12.12 13.84 -21.30
N PHE A 524 11.88 13.33 -22.48
CA PHE A 524 10.53 13.00 -22.98
C PHE A 524 10.50 11.55 -23.43
N THR A 525 9.44 10.82 -23.07
CA THR A 525 9.24 9.42 -23.49
C THR A 525 7.81 9.20 -23.94
N GLU A 526 7.64 8.70 -25.16
CA GLU A 526 6.40 8.15 -25.69
C GLU A 526 6.47 6.61 -25.58
N PRO A 527 5.73 5.96 -24.66
CA PRO A 527 5.87 4.51 -24.43
C PRO A 527 5.29 3.62 -25.53
N TRP A 528 4.42 4.17 -26.39
CA TRP A 528 3.79 3.44 -27.50
C TRP A 528 3.94 4.18 -28.83
N PHE A 529 5.17 4.46 -29.19
CA PHE A 529 5.48 5.14 -30.44
C PHE A 529 4.91 4.37 -31.66
N GLY A 530 4.09 5.05 -32.46
CA GLY A 530 3.36 4.43 -33.58
C GLY A 530 2.05 3.73 -33.17
N GLY A 531 1.68 3.65 -31.89
CA GLY A 531 0.37 3.23 -31.37
C GLY A 531 0.02 1.73 -31.50
N LYS A 532 0.80 0.94 -32.25
CA LYS A 532 0.48 -0.47 -32.56
C LYS A 532 1.24 -1.50 -31.73
N LYS A 533 2.42 -1.14 -31.23
CA LYS A 533 3.33 -2.02 -30.48
C LYS A 533 3.90 -1.24 -29.30
N ALA A 534 4.25 -1.94 -28.23
CA ALA A 534 4.93 -1.37 -27.07
C ALA A 534 6.40 -1.02 -27.41
N ASN A 535 6.59 -0.09 -28.34
CA ASN A 535 7.87 0.49 -28.69
C ASN A 535 7.92 1.89 -28.06
N SER A 536 8.88 2.14 -27.19
CA SER A 536 9.05 3.47 -26.62
C SER A 536 10.02 4.30 -27.46
N LEU A 537 9.71 5.59 -27.63
CA LEU A 537 10.64 6.58 -28.14
C LEU A 537 11.01 7.51 -26.99
N SER A 538 12.30 7.68 -26.75
CA SER A 538 12.83 8.58 -25.73
C SER A 538 13.74 9.62 -26.36
N VAL A 539 13.59 10.87 -25.93
CA VAL A 539 14.49 11.97 -26.29
C VAL A 539 14.96 12.61 -25.01
N TRP A 540 16.24 12.84 -24.88
CA TRP A 540 16.79 13.53 -23.72
C TRP A 540 17.82 14.57 -24.12
N MET A 541 17.94 15.61 -23.30
CA MET A 541 18.94 16.65 -23.38
C MET A 541 19.47 16.91 -21.97
N ASN A 542 20.77 17.09 -21.85
CA ASN A 542 21.39 17.43 -20.59
C ASN A 542 22.50 18.48 -20.77
N HIS A 543 22.68 19.29 -19.76
CA HIS A 543 23.86 20.12 -19.59
C HIS A 543 24.33 20.02 -18.14
N THR A 544 25.59 19.71 -17.93
CA THR A 544 26.20 19.61 -16.61
C THR A 544 27.48 20.44 -16.59
N ALA A 545 27.63 21.31 -15.64
CA ALA A 545 28.85 22.07 -15.40
C ALA A 545 29.34 21.81 -13.98
N LEU A 546 30.63 21.46 -13.86
CA LEU A 546 31.30 21.24 -12.59
C LEU A 546 32.60 22.07 -12.58
N GLY A 547 32.67 23.08 -11.74
CA GLY A 547 33.79 24.02 -11.67
C GLY A 547 34.32 24.21 -10.26
N ASN A 548 35.30 25.09 -10.13
CA ASN A 548 35.95 25.45 -8.86
C ASN A 548 35.28 26.64 -8.13
N GLY A 549 34.09 27.08 -8.60
CA GLY A 549 33.33 28.17 -8.00
C GLY A 549 33.62 29.57 -8.57
N TYR A 550 34.54 29.71 -9.50
CA TYR A 550 34.69 30.92 -10.29
C TYR A 550 33.76 30.89 -11.52
N LEU A 551 33.39 32.05 -12.00
CA LEU A 551 32.69 32.18 -13.28
C LEU A 551 33.64 31.79 -14.45
N LYS A 552 33.09 31.23 -15.52
CA LYS A 552 33.84 30.79 -16.69
C LYS A 552 34.67 31.92 -17.34
N THR A 553 34.27 33.15 -17.13
CA THR A 553 34.98 34.37 -17.59
C THR A 553 36.24 34.70 -16.78
N ASN A 554 36.37 34.13 -15.58
CA ASN A 554 37.53 34.36 -14.71
C ASN A 554 38.73 33.52 -15.15
N SER A 555 39.93 34.11 -15.18
CA SER A 555 41.18 33.45 -15.55
C SER A 555 41.54 32.23 -14.69
N ASN A 556 41.06 32.25 -13.42
CA ASN A 556 41.29 31.17 -12.46
C ASN A 556 40.20 30.07 -12.53
N TYR A 557 39.26 30.17 -13.46
CA TYR A 557 38.28 29.13 -13.65
C TYR A 557 38.93 27.81 -14.05
N THR A 558 38.52 26.75 -13.36
CA THR A 558 38.84 25.36 -13.73
C THR A 558 37.56 24.52 -13.64
N GLY A 559 37.35 23.65 -14.60
CA GLY A 559 36.17 22.83 -14.59
C GLY A 559 35.88 22.08 -15.89
N ILE A 560 34.76 21.35 -15.88
CA ILE A 560 34.27 20.62 -17.04
C ILE A 560 32.78 20.95 -17.28
N GLY A 561 32.44 21.21 -18.53
CA GLY A 561 31.08 21.30 -19.04
C GLY A 561 30.75 20.11 -19.94
N ILE A 562 29.60 19.49 -19.76
CA ILE A 562 29.15 18.37 -20.58
C ILE A 562 27.75 18.69 -21.09
N THR A 563 27.59 18.78 -22.41
CA THR A 563 26.30 18.99 -23.05
C THR A 563 25.98 17.79 -23.90
N GLY A 564 24.81 17.19 -23.69
CA GLY A 564 24.44 15.99 -24.40
C GLY A 564 22.99 16.02 -24.91
N VAL A 565 22.77 15.28 -25.97
CA VAL A 565 21.46 15.00 -26.56
C VAL A 565 21.44 13.54 -27.00
N GLY A 566 20.29 12.90 -26.84
CA GLY A 566 20.14 11.52 -27.29
C GLY A 566 18.71 11.18 -27.66
N VAL A 567 18.61 10.23 -28.58
CA VAL A 567 17.36 9.64 -29.05
C VAL A 567 17.46 8.13 -28.89
N GLY A 568 16.48 7.55 -28.21
CA GLY A 568 16.47 6.13 -27.95
C GLY A 568 15.13 5.47 -28.29
N MET A 569 15.18 4.19 -28.63
CA MET A 569 14.01 3.37 -28.92
C MET A 569 14.05 2.10 -28.06
N GLY A 570 13.02 1.91 -27.26
CA GLY A 570 12.82 0.73 -26.45
C GLY A 570 11.82 -0.23 -27.09
N ARG A 571 12.02 -1.53 -26.91
CA ARG A 571 11.11 -2.57 -27.38
C ARG A 571 10.98 -3.69 -26.38
N ARG A 572 9.74 -4.04 -26.00
CA ARG A 572 9.47 -5.25 -25.22
C ARG A 572 9.62 -6.48 -26.12
N LYS A 573 10.38 -7.48 -25.66
CA LYS A 573 10.59 -8.75 -26.36
C LYS A 573 9.55 -9.75 -25.87
N LYS A 574 9.21 -10.74 -26.71
CA LYS A 574 8.32 -11.85 -26.35
C LYS A 574 9.08 -13.15 -26.08
N TRP A 575 10.29 -13.26 -26.60
CA TRP A 575 11.18 -14.40 -26.46
C TRP A 575 12.51 -13.96 -25.83
N PRO A 576 13.12 -14.73 -24.91
CA PRO A 576 12.69 -16.04 -24.37
C PRO A 576 11.49 -15.95 -23.42
N ASP A 577 11.27 -14.82 -22.77
CA ASP A 577 10.05 -14.50 -22.04
C ASP A 577 9.72 -13.01 -22.22
N ASP A 578 8.54 -12.58 -21.78
CA ASP A 578 8.05 -11.22 -21.98
C ASP A 578 8.47 -10.22 -20.89
N TYR A 579 9.41 -10.60 -20.04
CA TYR A 579 10.10 -9.71 -19.11
C TYR A 579 11.32 -9.01 -19.72
N PHE A 580 11.72 -9.41 -20.95
CA PHE A 580 12.83 -8.80 -21.66
C PHE A 580 12.44 -7.51 -22.36
N THR A 581 13.28 -6.48 -22.18
CA THR A 581 13.24 -5.23 -22.92
C THR A 581 14.59 -4.97 -23.58
N ALA A 582 14.57 -4.50 -24.80
CA ALA A 582 15.76 -4.04 -25.53
C ALA A 582 15.61 -2.55 -25.78
N TYR A 583 16.68 -1.80 -25.53
CA TYR A 583 16.73 -0.36 -25.75
C TYR A 583 17.97 -0.01 -26.58
N TYR A 584 17.78 0.80 -27.58
CA TYR A 584 18.81 1.30 -28.51
C TYR A 584 18.84 2.82 -28.41
N GLU A 585 19.99 3.42 -28.30
CA GLU A 585 20.15 4.87 -28.17
C GLU A 585 21.30 5.35 -29.05
N LEU A 586 21.07 6.43 -29.77
CA LEU A 586 22.09 7.23 -30.39
C LEU A 586 22.24 8.52 -29.58
N SER A 587 23.44 8.84 -29.13
CA SER A 587 23.72 10.01 -28.33
C SER A 587 24.91 10.79 -28.87
N TYR A 588 24.86 12.09 -28.69
CA TYR A 588 25.96 13.01 -28.86
C TYR A 588 26.23 13.74 -27.57
N GLN A 589 27.49 13.77 -27.16
CA GLN A 589 27.96 14.53 -26.00
C GLN A 589 29.17 15.39 -26.37
N TYR A 590 29.13 16.63 -25.93
CA TYR A 590 30.20 17.59 -26.06
C TYR A 590 30.80 17.87 -24.68
N TYR A 591 32.11 17.64 -24.56
CA TYR A 591 32.88 17.89 -23.35
C TYR A 591 33.71 19.14 -23.56
N ASP A 592 33.68 20.07 -22.60
CA ASP A 592 34.44 21.29 -22.56
C ASP A 592 35.22 21.33 -21.25
N VAL A 593 36.52 21.17 -21.30
CA VAL A 593 37.43 21.06 -20.15
C VAL A 593 38.33 22.26 -20.09
N VAL A 594 38.34 22.96 -18.96
CA VAL A 594 39.16 24.15 -18.76
C VAL A 594 40.08 23.93 -17.57
N LYS A 595 41.36 23.73 -17.82
CA LYS A 595 42.44 23.59 -16.81
C LYS A 595 42.08 22.62 -15.67
N ASP A 596 41.33 21.55 -15.96
CA ASP A 596 40.81 20.63 -14.96
C ASP A 596 41.82 19.52 -14.65
N THR A 597 42.47 19.61 -13.50
CA THR A 597 43.48 18.66 -13.02
C THR A 597 42.92 17.27 -12.67
N ARG A 598 41.61 17.11 -12.58
CA ARG A 598 40.97 15.80 -12.43
C ARG A 598 41.14 14.89 -13.62
N PHE A 599 41.49 15.47 -14.79
CA PHE A 599 41.79 14.75 -16.02
C PHE A 599 43.25 14.98 -16.44
N PRO A 600 44.23 14.33 -15.82
CA PRO A 600 45.63 14.60 -16.10
C PRO A 600 46.04 14.38 -17.56
N ILE A 601 45.37 13.44 -18.25
CA ILE A 601 45.60 13.13 -19.65
C ILE A 601 44.98 14.16 -20.60
N PHE A 602 43.85 14.82 -20.15
CA PHE A 602 43.09 15.77 -20.96
C PHE A 602 42.56 16.90 -20.07
N ASN A 603 43.42 17.77 -19.64
CA ASN A 603 43.11 18.80 -18.66
C ASN A 603 42.57 20.11 -19.27
N ASN A 604 42.66 20.31 -20.58
CA ASN A 604 42.18 21.48 -21.26
C ASN A 604 41.82 21.17 -22.72
N GLY A 605 40.69 21.69 -23.18
CA GLY A 605 40.18 21.49 -24.54
C GLY A 605 38.76 20.96 -24.60
N PHE A 606 38.39 20.50 -25.78
CA PHE A 606 37.05 19.94 -26.00
C PHE A 606 37.11 18.55 -26.66
N ALA A 607 36.06 17.74 -26.39
CA ALA A 607 35.92 16.41 -26.97
C ALA A 607 34.49 16.18 -27.40
N ASN A 608 34.32 15.41 -28.48
CA ASN A 608 33.01 15.00 -29.01
C ASN A 608 32.85 13.49 -28.84
N ASP A 609 31.73 13.05 -28.31
CA ASP A 609 31.33 11.63 -28.19
C ASP A 609 30.04 11.37 -28.96
N ILE A 610 30.16 10.66 -30.07
CA ILE A 610 28.97 10.12 -30.76
C ILE A 610 28.95 8.63 -30.48
N ALA A 611 27.96 8.19 -29.71
CA ALA A 611 27.89 6.83 -29.23
C ALA A 611 26.57 6.15 -29.54
N LEU A 612 26.67 4.86 -29.83
CA LEU A 612 25.56 3.92 -29.87
C LEU A 612 25.51 3.16 -28.55
N LYS A 613 24.36 3.05 -27.97
CA LYS A 613 24.14 2.29 -26.73
C LYS A 613 23.04 1.26 -26.94
N TYR A 614 23.30 0.05 -26.51
CA TYR A 614 22.35 -1.05 -26.46
C TYR A 614 22.18 -1.50 -25.03
N VAL A 615 20.94 -1.63 -24.58
CA VAL A 615 20.59 -2.17 -23.26
C VAL A 615 19.63 -3.33 -23.44
N LEU A 616 19.99 -4.48 -22.90
CA LEU A 616 19.12 -5.63 -22.77
C LEU A 616 18.84 -5.85 -21.29
N GLN A 617 17.60 -5.71 -20.91
CA GLN A 617 17.18 -5.88 -19.53
C GLN A 617 16.09 -6.95 -19.41
N ARG A 618 16.22 -7.80 -18.40
CA ARG A 618 15.16 -8.69 -17.93
C ARG A 618 14.76 -8.33 -16.52
N SER A 619 13.53 -7.87 -16.33
CA SER A 619 13.03 -7.48 -15.00
C SER A 619 11.74 -8.20 -14.67
N SER A 620 11.80 -9.09 -13.68
CA SER A 620 10.66 -9.84 -13.14
C SER A 620 10.35 -9.49 -11.68
N VAL A 621 10.85 -8.36 -11.20
CA VAL A 621 10.68 -7.92 -9.79
C VAL A 621 9.20 -7.71 -9.44
N SER A 622 8.82 -8.13 -8.24
CA SER A 622 7.41 -8.11 -7.79
C SER A 622 6.88 -6.72 -7.44
N ALA A 623 7.75 -5.79 -7.06
CA ALA A 623 7.38 -4.42 -6.69
C ALA A 623 8.56 -3.45 -6.88
N PRO A 624 8.32 -2.16 -7.18
CA PRO A 624 9.40 -1.21 -7.45
C PRO A 624 10.16 -0.74 -6.21
N ILE A 625 9.51 -0.62 -5.04
CA ILE A 625 10.11 -0.03 -3.83
C ILE A 625 10.66 -1.10 -2.90
N TYR A 626 9.90 -2.16 -2.64
CA TYR A 626 10.30 -3.28 -1.81
C TYR A 626 9.99 -4.60 -2.53
N PRO A 627 10.87 -5.02 -3.47
CA PRO A 627 10.71 -6.30 -4.13
C PRO A 627 10.81 -7.47 -3.14
N GLN A 628 9.85 -8.38 -3.21
CA GLN A 628 9.81 -9.57 -2.38
C GLN A 628 10.26 -10.82 -3.13
N SER A 629 10.29 -10.75 -4.46
CA SER A 629 10.70 -11.85 -5.34
C SER A 629 11.04 -11.33 -6.73
N GLY A 630 11.69 -12.18 -7.52
CA GLY A 630 12.06 -11.87 -8.89
C GLY A 630 13.52 -11.51 -9.06
N SER A 631 13.87 -11.08 -10.26
CA SER A 631 15.23 -10.69 -10.62
C SER A 631 15.25 -9.52 -11.59
N ASN A 632 16.33 -8.77 -11.58
CA ASN A 632 16.60 -7.73 -12.55
C ASN A 632 18.03 -7.93 -13.09
N ILE A 633 18.15 -8.23 -14.36
CA ILE A 633 19.44 -8.51 -15.03
C ILE A 633 19.55 -7.54 -16.19
N THR A 634 20.65 -6.80 -16.26
CA THR A 634 20.86 -5.79 -17.29
C THR A 634 22.24 -5.98 -17.93
N PHE A 635 22.25 -6.03 -19.23
CA PHE A 635 23.47 -5.92 -20.06
C PHE A 635 23.42 -4.61 -20.84
N THR A 636 24.46 -3.82 -20.74
CA THR A 636 24.64 -2.56 -21.48
C THR A 636 25.92 -2.60 -22.28
N ALA A 637 25.80 -2.31 -23.57
CA ALA A 637 26.94 -2.08 -24.47
C ALA A 637 26.85 -0.65 -25.01
N LYS A 638 27.88 0.15 -24.79
CA LYS A 638 28.01 1.50 -25.37
C LYS A 638 29.27 1.51 -26.24
N THR A 639 29.17 2.03 -27.44
CA THR A 639 30.27 2.09 -28.38
C THR A 639 30.24 3.42 -29.11
N SER A 640 31.39 4.09 -29.18
CA SER A 640 31.59 5.23 -30.06
C SER A 640 31.98 4.76 -31.47
N LEU A 641 31.91 5.67 -32.43
CA LEU A 641 32.37 5.37 -33.78
C LEU A 641 33.91 5.20 -33.81
N PRO A 642 34.42 4.19 -34.52
CA PRO A 642 35.86 3.95 -34.63
C PRO A 642 36.52 4.89 -35.64
N TYR A 643 36.64 6.17 -35.29
CA TYR A 643 37.15 7.22 -36.17
C TYR A 643 38.56 6.94 -36.68
N SER A 644 39.45 6.36 -35.83
CA SER A 644 40.82 6.03 -36.18
C SER A 644 40.93 5.02 -37.33
N TYR A 645 39.89 4.17 -37.49
CA TYR A 645 39.84 3.22 -38.59
C TYR A 645 39.70 3.91 -39.96
N PHE A 646 39.06 5.07 -39.96
CA PHE A 646 38.81 5.84 -41.20
C PHE A 646 39.93 6.84 -41.48
N GLU A 647 40.85 7.11 -40.54
CA GLU A 647 41.94 8.07 -40.69
C GLU A 647 43.29 7.41 -41.09
N GLY A 648 43.27 6.09 -41.35
CA GLY A 648 44.45 5.34 -41.78
C GLY A 648 45.46 5.10 -40.62
N ASN A 649 46.74 4.84 -40.93
CA ASN A 649 47.80 4.48 -39.96
C ASN A 649 48.39 5.68 -39.20
N LYS A 650 47.55 6.52 -38.65
CA LYS A 650 47.95 7.68 -37.87
C LYS A 650 48.34 7.26 -36.45
N ASP A 651 49.55 7.64 -36.03
CA ASP A 651 49.97 7.44 -34.64
C ASP A 651 49.44 8.56 -33.73
N TYR A 652 48.41 8.25 -32.93
CA TYR A 652 47.78 9.19 -32.03
C TYR A 652 48.63 9.49 -30.78
N SER A 653 49.65 8.68 -30.49
CA SER A 653 50.53 8.91 -29.31
C SER A 653 51.38 10.17 -29.45
N LEU A 654 51.64 10.57 -30.67
CA LEU A 654 52.43 11.75 -31.00
C LEU A 654 51.66 13.06 -31.04
N LEU A 655 50.32 12.98 -30.95
CA LEU A 655 49.47 14.15 -31.03
C LEU A 655 49.25 14.82 -29.67
N SER A 656 48.85 16.09 -29.73
CA SER A 656 48.37 16.79 -28.54
C SER A 656 47.19 16.07 -27.93
N ALA A 657 46.96 16.19 -26.63
CA ALA A 657 45.77 15.59 -25.99
C ALA A 657 44.44 16.07 -26.63
N GLN A 658 44.38 17.34 -27.05
CA GLN A 658 43.28 17.93 -27.77
C GLN A 658 43.00 17.23 -29.10
N ASP A 659 44.01 17.00 -29.92
CA ASP A 659 43.89 16.39 -31.26
C ASP A 659 43.61 14.88 -31.12
N ARG A 660 44.22 14.24 -30.11
CA ARG A 660 44.06 12.82 -29.81
C ARG A 660 42.65 12.48 -29.41
N PHE A 661 42.02 13.30 -28.56
CA PHE A 661 40.72 13.04 -28.00
C PHE A 661 39.60 13.95 -28.53
N LYS A 662 39.85 14.71 -29.62
CA LYS A 662 38.80 15.53 -30.25
C LYS A 662 37.53 14.78 -30.55
N TYR A 663 37.66 13.54 -31.02
CA TYR A 663 36.55 12.57 -31.15
C TYR A 663 36.86 11.36 -30.31
N LEU A 664 36.00 11.09 -29.31
CA LEU A 664 36.19 9.97 -28.38
C LEU A 664 35.97 8.64 -29.11
N GLU A 665 36.79 7.66 -28.78
CA GLU A 665 36.75 6.35 -29.39
C GLU A 665 36.95 5.27 -28.33
N TYR A 666 35.87 4.53 -28.01
CA TYR A 666 35.87 3.50 -27.00
C TYR A 666 34.70 2.56 -27.15
N PHE A 667 34.77 1.43 -26.52
CA PHE A 667 33.65 0.58 -26.20
C PHE A 667 33.58 0.37 -24.69
N LYS A 668 32.38 0.25 -24.17
CA LYS A 668 32.06 0.06 -22.74
C LYS A 668 30.96 -0.98 -22.59
N MET A 669 31.20 -1.99 -21.76
CA MET A 669 30.24 -3.04 -21.46
C MET A 669 29.99 -3.09 -19.98
N LYS A 670 28.71 -3.24 -19.60
CA LYS A 670 28.28 -3.38 -18.21
C LYS A 670 27.36 -4.57 -18.12
N PHE A 671 27.52 -5.35 -17.09
CA PHE A 671 26.66 -6.45 -16.74
C PHE A 671 26.30 -6.35 -15.26
N THR A 672 25.00 -6.25 -14.96
CA THR A 672 24.48 -6.16 -13.60
C THR A 672 23.38 -7.19 -13.39
N GLY A 673 23.33 -7.76 -12.20
CA GLY A 673 22.29 -8.69 -11.82
C GLY A 673 21.94 -8.57 -10.36
N GLU A 674 20.65 -8.59 -10.06
CA GLU A 674 20.11 -8.62 -8.72
C GLU A 674 18.96 -9.60 -8.62
N TRP A 675 18.85 -10.28 -7.50
CA TRP A 675 17.80 -11.25 -7.21
C TRP A 675 17.20 -10.98 -5.85
N TYR A 676 15.95 -11.39 -5.69
CA TYR A 676 15.19 -11.21 -4.46
C TYR A 676 14.64 -12.56 -4.02
N PHE A 677 15.14 -13.07 -2.89
CA PHE A 677 14.76 -14.35 -2.32
C PHE A 677 14.06 -14.15 -0.98
N PRO A 678 12.78 -14.48 -0.88
CA PRO A 678 12.10 -14.49 0.41
C PRO A 678 12.61 -15.66 1.27
N LEU A 679 13.15 -15.34 2.46
CA LEU A 679 13.66 -16.34 3.40
C LEU A 679 12.59 -16.83 4.39
N THR A 680 11.47 -16.12 4.47
CA THR A 680 10.36 -16.44 5.37
C THR A 680 9.08 -16.65 4.57
N SER A 681 8.16 -17.49 5.07
CA SER A 681 6.88 -17.78 4.41
C SER A 681 5.98 -16.55 4.27
N ASP A 682 6.09 -15.58 5.19
CA ASP A 682 5.38 -14.30 5.13
C ASP A 682 6.05 -13.28 4.20
N LYS A 683 7.13 -13.69 3.51
CA LYS A 683 7.90 -12.88 2.55
C LYS A 683 8.37 -11.53 3.09
N LYS A 684 8.61 -11.45 4.41
CA LYS A 684 9.12 -10.22 5.00
C LYS A 684 10.64 -10.14 4.98
N LEU A 685 11.32 -11.22 5.32
CA LEU A 685 12.77 -11.25 5.29
C LEU A 685 13.24 -11.60 3.88
N ILE A 686 13.92 -10.65 3.22
CA ILE A 686 14.36 -10.78 1.84
C ILE A 686 15.88 -10.75 1.78
N LEU A 687 16.47 -11.76 1.15
CA LEU A 687 17.88 -11.77 0.77
C LEU A 687 18.01 -11.24 -0.65
N MET A 688 18.87 -10.23 -0.84
CA MET A 688 19.12 -9.61 -2.13
C MET A 688 20.62 -9.65 -2.46
N PRO A 689 21.11 -10.69 -3.15
CA PRO A 689 22.42 -10.64 -3.79
C PRO A 689 22.36 -9.78 -5.04
N ARG A 690 23.44 -9.00 -5.24
CA ARG A 690 23.67 -8.19 -6.44
C ARG A 690 25.12 -8.33 -6.86
N PHE A 691 25.36 -8.36 -8.16
CA PHE A 691 26.71 -8.18 -8.71
C PHE A 691 26.69 -7.21 -9.87
N GLY A 692 27.80 -6.55 -10.09
CA GLY A 692 28.07 -5.69 -11.22
C GLY A 692 29.49 -5.87 -11.69
N PHE A 693 29.62 -5.98 -13.00
CA PHE A 693 30.90 -6.02 -13.70
C PHE A 693 30.83 -5.09 -14.90
N ALA A 694 31.85 -4.24 -15.05
CA ALA A 694 31.92 -3.39 -16.22
C ALA A 694 33.37 -3.14 -16.64
N PHE A 695 33.53 -2.95 -17.94
CA PHE A 695 34.81 -2.62 -18.51
C PHE A 695 34.68 -1.74 -19.75
N MET A 696 35.71 -1.01 -20.01
CA MET A 696 35.87 -0.21 -21.23
C MET A 696 37.22 -0.42 -21.86
N GLY A 697 37.31 -0.25 -23.18
CA GLY A 697 38.53 -0.38 -23.96
C GLY A 697 38.57 0.60 -25.13
N ALA A 698 39.70 0.69 -25.76
CA ALA A 698 39.90 1.48 -26.96
C ALA A 698 40.05 0.56 -28.18
N TYR A 699 39.60 1.00 -29.36
CA TYR A 699 39.82 0.28 -30.62
C TYR A 699 41.23 0.44 -31.10
N ASN A 700 41.81 1.60 -30.84
CA ASN A 700 43.19 1.93 -31.24
C ASN A 700 44.06 2.12 -30.01
N THR A 701 45.13 1.33 -29.92
CA THR A 701 46.04 1.35 -28.75
C THR A 701 46.87 2.63 -28.69
N SER A 702 47.25 3.24 -29.83
CA SER A 702 47.99 4.51 -29.83
C SER A 702 47.09 5.68 -29.36
N LYS A 703 45.79 5.61 -29.61
CA LYS A 703 44.81 6.57 -29.10
C LYS A 703 44.56 6.37 -27.60
N GLY A 704 44.56 5.12 -27.18
CA GLY A 704 44.32 4.72 -25.81
C GLY A 704 42.89 4.91 -25.31
N ILE A 705 42.64 4.51 -24.07
CA ILE A 705 41.31 4.57 -23.44
C ILE A 705 40.94 6.03 -23.15
N THR A 706 39.73 6.44 -23.51
CA THR A 706 39.17 7.78 -23.24
C THR A 706 39.40 8.23 -21.80
N PRO A 707 39.72 9.52 -21.56
CA PRO A 707 39.80 10.06 -20.19
C PRO A 707 38.45 10.20 -19.51
N PHE A 708 37.33 10.08 -20.26
CA PHE A 708 35.98 10.24 -19.76
C PHE A 708 35.24 8.89 -19.61
N ASP A 709 34.13 8.90 -18.89
CA ASP A 709 33.26 7.74 -18.66
C ASP A 709 33.90 6.56 -17.89
N ARG A 710 35.08 6.76 -17.29
CA ARG A 710 35.78 5.78 -16.46
C ARG A 710 35.06 5.57 -15.14
N PHE A 711 35.32 4.43 -14.51
CA PHE A 711 34.67 4.05 -13.23
C PHE A 711 35.46 4.61 -12.05
N SER A 712 34.70 5.17 -11.10
CA SER A 712 35.22 5.59 -9.81
C SER A 712 34.47 4.88 -8.71
N LEU A 713 35.16 4.27 -7.74
CA LEU A 713 34.58 3.46 -6.68
C LEU A 713 34.85 4.07 -5.31
N GLY A 714 33.86 4.02 -4.45
CA GLY A 714 33.94 4.45 -3.06
C GLY A 714 32.81 5.44 -2.70
N GLY A 715 32.52 5.54 -1.42
CA GLY A 715 31.58 6.46 -0.85
C GLY A 715 30.12 6.10 -0.99
N SER A 716 29.29 7.13 -0.94
CA SER A 716 27.83 7.00 -0.97
C SER A 716 27.25 6.82 -2.37
N GLY A 717 28.06 7.12 -3.41
CA GLY A 717 27.50 7.26 -4.74
C GLY A 717 26.39 8.28 -4.74
N LEU A 718 26.70 9.57 -4.73
CA LEU A 718 25.72 10.65 -4.67
C LEU A 718 24.57 10.40 -5.64
N SER A 719 23.40 10.18 -5.09
CA SER A 719 22.22 9.85 -5.83
C SER A 719 21.90 10.91 -6.88
N GLY A 720 21.74 10.45 -8.11
CA GLY A 720 21.35 11.27 -9.24
C GLY A 720 22.50 11.97 -9.97
N VAL A 721 23.75 11.76 -9.57
CA VAL A 721 24.92 12.36 -10.20
C VAL A 721 25.95 11.29 -10.58
N ASN A 722 25.48 10.20 -11.17
CA ASN A 722 26.33 9.05 -11.54
C ASN A 722 27.43 9.40 -12.57
N GLN A 723 27.37 10.58 -13.19
CA GLN A 723 28.35 11.07 -14.15
C GLN A 723 28.92 12.43 -13.75
N LEU A 724 29.21 12.63 -12.50
CA LEU A 724 29.79 13.90 -12.04
C LEU A 724 31.16 14.14 -12.70
N GLY A 725 31.22 15.15 -13.54
CA GLY A 725 32.42 15.50 -14.22
C GLY A 725 32.98 14.46 -15.18
N GLY A 726 32.10 13.75 -15.92
CA GLY A 726 32.52 12.80 -16.95
C GLY A 726 33.06 11.46 -16.45
N ARG A 727 32.71 11.04 -15.23
CA ARG A 727 33.04 9.73 -14.65
C ARG A 727 31.79 9.04 -14.16
N GLU A 728 31.80 7.72 -14.16
CA GLU A 728 30.75 6.92 -13.53
C GLU A 728 31.14 6.59 -12.09
N ILE A 729 30.40 7.23 -11.13
CA ILE A 729 30.66 7.08 -9.70
C ILE A 729 29.81 5.93 -9.17
N ILE A 730 30.47 4.97 -8.55
CA ILE A 730 29.83 3.77 -7.98
C ILE A 730 30.08 3.76 -6.47
N ALA A 731 28.99 3.59 -5.72
CA ALA A 731 29.06 3.53 -4.27
C ALA A 731 29.78 2.26 -3.78
N LEU A 732 30.57 2.40 -2.73
CA LEU A 732 30.98 1.31 -1.84
C LEU A 732 30.90 1.85 -0.40
N ARG A 733 29.83 1.50 0.28
CA ARG A 733 29.49 2.04 1.61
C ARG A 733 30.58 1.69 2.63
N GLY A 734 30.95 2.64 3.48
CA GLY A 734 32.02 2.45 4.46
C GLY A 734 33.40 2.95 4.00
N TYR A 735 33.54 3.41 2.76
CA TYR A 735 34.72 4.07 2.24
C TYR A 735 34.43 5.52 1.87
N GLU A 736 35.44 6.36 1.74
CA GLU A 736 35.31 7.73 1.26
C GLU A 736 34.98 7.79 -0.24
N ASP A 737 34.37 8.87 -0.68
CA ASP A 737 33.98 9.06 -2.08
C ASP A 737 35.24 8.99 -2.98
N ASN A 738 35.20 8.15 -4.00
CA ASN A 738 36.27 7.89 -4.97
C ASN A 738 37.61 7.41 -4.39
N SER A 739 37.64 6.99 -3.13
CA SER A 739 38.91 6.65 -2.43
C SER A 739 39.57 5.38 -2.93
N ILE A 740 38.89 4.53 -3.69
CA ILE A 740 39.41 3.25 -4.20
C ILE A 740 39.93 3.42 -5.63
N SER A 741 39.64 4.53 -6.28
CA SER A 741 39.99 4.80 -7.69
C SER A 741 41.13 5.78 -7.80
N SER A 742 41.87 5.75 -8.91
CA SER A 742 42.76 6.85 -9.30
C SER A 742 41.96 8.15 -9.52
N SER A 743 42.67 9.29 -9.54
CA SER A 743 42.08 10.61 -9.82
C SER A 743 41.36 10.68 -11.18
N SER A 744 41.77 9.88 -12.17
CA SER A 744 41.12 9.79 -13.48
C SER A 744 40.07 8.71 -13.63
N GLY A 745 39.84 7.89 -12.59
CA GLY A 745 39.00 6.69 -12.66
C GLY A 745 39.68 5.54 -13.43
N GLU A 746 39.10 4.34 -13.34
CA GLU A 746 39.65 3.13 -13.93
C GLU A 746 38.77 2.55 -15.03
N PRO A 747 39.28 1.80 -15.99
CA PRO A 747 38.52 1.24 -17.09
C PRO A 747 37.75 -0.03 -16.73
N ILE A 748 38.07 -0.71 -15.63
CA ILE A 748 37.45 -1.98 -15.24
C ILE A 748 36.96 -1.89 -13.79
N ILE A 749 35.77 -2.42 -13.51
CA ILE A 749 35.19 -2.48 -12.18
C ILE A 749 34.49 -3.80 -11.94
N ALA A 750 34.61 -4.32 -10.73
CA ALA A 750 33.80 -5.41 -10.23
C ALA A 750 33.25 -5.06 -8.84
N LYS A 751 31.95 -5.30 -8.63
CA LYS A 751 31.25 -5.06 -7.34
C LYS A 751 30.29 -6.18 -7.03
N TYR A 752 30.27 -6.57 -5.78
CA TYR A 752 29.38 -7.56 -5.22
C TYR A 752 28.68 -6.96 -4.02
N SER A 753 27.38 -7.26 -3.86
CA SER A 753 26.59 -6.78 -2.73
C SER A 753 25.62 -7.85 -2.26
N LEU A 754 25.47 -8.00 -0.97
CA LEU A 754 24.50 -8.88 -0.33
C LEU A 754 23.74 -8.04 0.69
N GLU A 755 22.44 -7.95 0.53
CA GLU A 755 21.58 -7.26 1.50
C GLU A 755 20.54 -8.20 2.09
N LEU A 756 20.35 -8.12 3.39
CA LEU A 756 19.26 -8.75 4.11
C LEU A 756 18.28 -7.66 4.53
N ARG A 757 17.08 -7.66 3.95
CA ARG A 757 16.07 -6.61 4.10
C ARG A 757 14.89 -7.07 4.92
N TYR A 758 14.41 -6.22 5.84
CA TYR A 758 13.22 -6.48 6.65
C TYR A 758 12.30 -5.26 6.67
N PRO A 759 11.01 -5.38 6.27
CA PRO A 759 10.10 -4.26 6.25
C PRO A 759 9.56 -3.95 7.64
N ILE A 760 9.63 -2.69 8.01
CA ILE A 760 9.01 -2.16 9.23
C ILE A 760 7.57 -1.76 8.92
N SER A 761 7.36 -1.12 7.77
CA SER A 761 6.06 -0.73 7.23
C SER A 761 6.08 -0.75 5.71
N LEU A 762 5.09 -1.38 5.10
CA LEU A 762 4.88 -1.38 3.63
C LEU A 762 3.69 -0.50 3.23
N ASN A 763 3.33 0.48 4.05
CA ASN A 763 2.25 1.40 3.71
C ASN A 763 2.65 2.25 2.50
N PRO A 764 1.83 2.36 1.44
CA PRO A 764 2.12 3.16 0.26
C PRO A 764 2.43 4.64 0.54
N SER A 765 1.84 5.21 1.60
CA SER A 765 2.12 6.60 2.02
C SER A 765 3.48 6.79 2.68
N ALA A 766 4.07 5.71 3.24
CA ALA A 766 5.40 5.73 3.84
C ALA A 766 5.91 4.30 4.00
N THR A 767 6.79 3.87 3.10
CA THR A 767 7.43 2.55 3.18
C THR A 767 8.74 2.66 3.95
N PHE A 768 8.88 1.83 5.01
CA PHE A 768 10.06 1.79 5.87
C PHE A 768 10.62 0.37 5.90
N TYR A 769 11.91 0.22 5.68
CA TYR A 769 12.59 -1.05 5.90
C TYR A 769 14.02 -0.87 6.43
N ALA A 770 14.46 -1.82 7.22
CA ALA A 770 15.83 -1.94 7.68
C ALA A 770 16.58 -2.93 6.80
N LEU A 771 17.89 -2.78 6.72
CA LEU A 771 18.74 -3.70 5.99
C LEU A 771 20.10 -3.90 6.70
N LEU A 772 20.63 -5.09 6.54
CA LEU A 772 22.04 -5.38 6.77
C LEU A 772 22.68 -5.60 5.42
N PHE A 773 23.91 -5.12 5.23
CA PHE A 773 24.59 -5.29 3.98
C PHE A 773 26.04 -5.75 4.15
N ALA A 774 26.52 -6.49 3.19
CA ALA A 774 27.93 -6.76 2.96
C ALA A 774 28.25 -6.43 1.49
N GLU A 775 29.26 -5.63 1.25
CA GLU A 775 29.69 -5.26 -0.10
C GLU A 775 31.16 -5.54 -0.29
N ALA A 776 31.52 -5.80 -1.52
CA ALA A 776 32.92 -5.98 -1.93
C ALA A 776 33.07 -5.44 -3.34
N GLY A 777 34.17 -4.73 -3.60
CA GLY A 777 34.39 -4.19 -4.94
C GLY A 777 35.79 -3.67 -5.12
N ASN A 778 36.21 -3.55 -6.38
CA ASN A 778 37.48 -2.93 -6.75
C ASN A 778 37.41 -2.45 -8.19
N VAL A 779 38.35 -1.58 -8.54
CA VAL A 779 38.58 -1.10 -9.90
C VAL A 779 40.00 -1.51 -10.35
N PHE A 780 40.15 -1.69 -11.64
CA PHE A 780 41.38 -2.22 -12.21
C PHE A 780 41.84 -1.42 -13.45
N PRO A 781 43.12 -1.14 -13.57
CA PRO A 781 43.65 -0.32 -14.69
C PRO A 781 43.72 -1.08 -16.03
N SER A 782 43.71 -2.40 -16.00
CA SER A 782 43.84 -3.26 -17.20
C SER A 782 43.40 -4.70 -16.92
N PHE A 783 43.19 -5.49 -17.97
CA PHE A 783 42.76 -6.89 -17.83
C PHE A 783 43.85 -7.82 -17.29
N ASP A 784 45.12 -7.52 -17.57
CA ASP A 784 46.26 -8.26 -17.00
C ASP A 784 46.36 -8.12 -15.47
N LYS A 785 45.84 -7.00 -14.92
CA LYS A 785 45.73 -6.75 -13.48
C LYS A 785 44.38 -7.08 -12.90
N PHE A 786 43.45 -7.56 -13.71
CA PHE A 786 42.13 -7.90 -13.26
C PHE A 786 42.11 -9.21 -12.44
N ASN A 787 41.70 -9.10 -11.19
CA ASN A 787 41.42 -10.23 -10.31
C ASN A 787 40.09 -9.98 -9.59
N PRO A 788 39.01 -10.72 -9.92
CA PRO A 788 37.69 -10.48 -9.36
C PRO A 788 37.59 -10.75 -7.85
N PHE A 789 38.59 -11.41 -7.27
CA PHE A 789 38.66 -11.69 -5.83
C PHE A 789 39.53 -10.69 -5.05
N ASN A 790 40.31 -9.86 -5.75
CA ASN A 790 41.04 -8.76 -5.13
C ASN A 790 40.11 -7.57 -4.94
N VAL A 791 39.33 -7.59 -3.85
CA VAL A 791 38.24 -6.65 -3.57
C VAL A 791 38.42 -5.96 -2.23
N LYS A 792 37.96 -4.73 -2.12
CA LYS A 792 37.83 -4.00 -0.86
C LYS A 792 36.46 -4.32 -0.25
N ARG A 793 36.43 -4.79 0.99
CA ARG A 793 35.24 -5.34 1.66
C ARG A 793 34.67 -4.38 2.67
N THR A 794 33.35 -4.40 2.80
CA THR A 794 32.63 -3.60 3.78
C THR A 794 31.38 -4.32 4.24
N ALA A 795 30.93 -4.03 5.46
CA ALA A 795 29.63 -4.48 5.97
C ALA A 795 29.01 -3.37 6.82
N GLY A 796 27.71 -3.45 6.99
CA GLY A 796 27.01 -2.43 7.74
C GLY A 796 25.51 -2.68 7.86
N ALA A 797 24.85 -1.65 8.40
CA ALA A 797 23.42 -1.63 8.55
C ALA A 797 22.83 -0.33 8.00
N GLY A 798 21.59 -0.37 7.55
CA GLY A 798 20.93 0.80 7.03
C GLY A 798 19.42 0.79 7.22
N ILE A 799 18.84 1.97 7.06
CA ILE A 799 17.39 2.18 7.06
C ILE A 799 17.03 2.88 5.76
N ARG A 800 15.92 2.47 5.18
CA ARG A 800 15.32 3.09 4.02
C ARG A 800 13.93 3.58 4.36
N VAL A 801 13.63 4.79 3.90
CA VAL A 801 12.34 5.44 4.06
C VAL A 801 11.91 5.96 2.70
N PHE A 802 10.86 5.39 2.13
CA PHE A 802 10.27 5.94 0.91
C PHE A 802 9.07 6.81 1.27
N LEU A 803 9.13 8.05 0.83
CA LEU A 803 8.05 9.03 0.93
C LEU A 803 7.68 9.49 -0.48
N PRO A 804 6.41 9.43 -0.91
CA PRO A 804 6.02 9.76 -2.29
C PRO A 804 6.49 11.13 -2.78
N MET A 805 6.57 12.14 -1.90
CA MET A 805 7.03 13.49 -2.24
C MET A 805 8.56 13.64 -2.28
N PHE A 806 9.28 12.85 -1.49
CA PHE A 806 10.73 13.00 -1.30
C PHE A 806 11.55 11.87 -1.91
N GLY A 807 10.88 10.82 -2.40
CA GLY A 807 11.53 9.63 -2.90
C GLY A 807 12.11 8.74 -1.80
N MET A 808 13.19 8.04 -2.08
CA MET A 808 13.87 7.14 -1.14
C MET A 808 14.92 7.91 -0.33
N LEU A 809 14.78 7.86 0.99
CA LEU A 809 15.77 8.35 1.94
C LEU A 809 16.53 7.16 2.51
N GLY A 810 17.84 7.23 2.54
CA GLY A 810 18.70 6.18 3.09
C GLY A 810 19.64 6.72 4.16
N LEU A 811 19.80 5.95 5.22
CA LEU A 811 20.81 6.17 6.23
C LEU A 811 21.57 4.87 6.42
N ASP A 812 22.87 4.87 6.10
CA ASP A 812 23.74 3.70 6.18
C ASP A 812 24.90 3.97 7.13
N TYR A 813 25.18 3.00 7.98
CA TYR A 813 26.42 2.93 8.76
C TYR A 813 27.25 1.77 8.24
N GLY A 814 28.35 2.08 7.59
CA GLY A 814 29.24 1.11 6.95
C GLY A 814 30.63 1.10 7.56
N LEU A 815 31.22 -0.08 7.63
CA LEU A 815 32.59 -0.34 8.10
C LEU A 815 33.39 -0.93 6.96
N GLY A 816 34.39 -0.20 6.46
CA GLY A 816 35.37 -0.74 5.52
C GLY A 816 36.46 -1.52 6.24
N PHE A 817 36.78 -2.72 5.77
CA PHE A 817 37.74 -3.64 6.44
C PHE A 817 39.13 -3.61 5.87
N ASP A 818 39.26 -3.25 4.58
CA ASP A 818 40.54 -3.33 3.89
C ASP A 818 41.23 -1.97 3.84
N LYS A 819 42.53 -1.96 4.06
CA LYS A 819 43.37 -0.76 3.85
C LYS A 819 43.30 -0.33 2.41
N LEU A 820 43.25 0.98 2.19
CA LEU A 820 43.37 1.53 0.87
C LEU A 820 44.87 1.55 0.57
N ASP A 821 45.28 0.90 -0.52
CA ASP A 821 46.64 1.09 -1.06
C ASP A 821 46.70 2.56 -1.51
N TYR A 822 47.69 3.27 -0.99
CA TYR A 822 47.91 4.66 -1.32
C TYR A 822 48.14 4.75 -2.83
N TRP A 823 47.14 5.00 -3.61
CA TRP A 823 47.30 5.62 -4.91
C TRP A 823 47.71 7.07 -4.63
N SER A 824 48.98 7.19 -4.40
CA SER A 824 49.64 8.43 -4.07
C SER A 824 49.18 9.52 -5.00
N SER A 825 48.60 10.55 -4.40
CA SER A 825 48.83 11.92 -4.79
C SER A 825 48.38 12.35 -6.18
N GLY A 826 47.09 12.35 -6.39
CA GLY A 826 46.48 13.29 -7.33
C GLY A 826 45.76 14.43 -6.61
N TYR A 827 45.53 14.35 -5.33
CA TYR A 827 45.02 15.44 -4.50
C TYR A 827 46.17 16.01 -3.70
N GLY A 828 46.55 17.22 -4.06
CA GLY A 828 47.68 17.92 -3.50
C GLY A 828 47.78 17.90 -1.99
N GLY A 829 48.87 17.40 -1.47
CA GLY A 829 49.48 17.82 -0.27
C GLY A 829 48.68 17.77 1.01
N ALA A 830 48.26 16.61 1.46
CA ALA A 830 48.08 16.41 2.89
C ALA A 830 48.80 15.13 3.25
N SER A 831 49.97 15.24 3.82
CA SER A 831 50.69 14.24 4.58
C SER A 831 49.97 14.00 5.89
N ASP A 832 48.74 13.49 5.82
CA ASP A 832 48.01 13.05 7.03
C ASP A 832 48.27 11.56 7.23
N ALA A 833 49.44 11.28 7.81
CA ALA A 833 49.88 9.96 8.29
C ALA A 833 48.91 9.38 9.34
N SER A 834 47.86 10.10 9.76
CA SER A 834 46.88 9.68 10.74
C SER A 834 45.78 8.77 10.18
N ILE A 835 45.60 8.68 8.86
CA ILE A 835 44.53 7.83 8.24
C ILE A 835 45.04 6.41 7.96
N SER A 836 46.31 6.14 8.01
CA SER A 836 46.88 4.89 7.46
C SER A 836 47.03 3.71 8.41
N THR A 837 46.71 3.81 9.68
CA THR A 837 47.11 2.78 10.65
C THR A 837 45.99 1.92 11.25
N LYS A 838 44.71 2.24 11.03
CA LYS A 838 43.60 1.42 11.50
C LYS A 838 42.73 0.98 10.32
N GLY A 839 42.66 -0.31 10.04
CA GLY A 839 41.95 -0.91 8.93
C GLY A 839 40.40 -0.91 9.04
N TYR A 840 39.81 0.03 9.78
CA TYR A 840 38.38 0.14 9.92
C TYR A 840 37.97 1.61 9.75
N TYR A 841 37.17 1.87 8.73
CA TYR A 841 36.65 3.19 8.42
C TYR A 841 35.13 3.22 8.69
N PRO A 842 34.69 3.60 9.92
CA PRO A 842 33.27 3.77 10.16
C PRO A 842 32.77 5.02 9.44
N LYS A 843 31.76 4.84 8.58
CA LYS A 843 31.16 5.97 7.85
C LYS A 843 29.65 5.94 7.97
N LEU A 844 29.10 7.07 8.39
CA LEU A 844 27.66 7.33 8.32
C LEU A 844 27.36 8.02 7.01
N THR A 845 26.49 7.46 6.21
CA THR A 845 26.10 7.97 4.91
C THR A 845 24.61 8.25 4.88
N PHE A 846 24.25 9.48 4.55
CA PHE A 846 22.87 9.87 4.30
C PHE A 846 22.66 10.04 2.79
N THR A 847 21.58 9.45 2.26
CA THR A 847 21.26 9.53 0.83
C THR A 847 19.83 9.95 0.63
N ILE A 848 19.59 10.75 -0.41
CA ILE A 848 18.27 11.20 -0.85
C ILE A 848 18.11 10.85 -2.32
N GLY A 849 17.05 10.14 -2.68
CA GLY A 849 16.75 9.72 -4.04
C GLY A 849 16.79 8.21 -4.24
N MET A 850 16.38 7.73 -5.40
CA MET A 850 16.21 6.29 -5.66
C MET A 850 17.47 5.53 -6.01
N ASN A 851 18.53 6.21 -6.47
CA ASN A 851 19.75 5.58 -6.96
C ASN A 851 20.94 5.81 -6.03
N LEU A 852 21.34 4.76 -5.36
CA LEU A 852 22.56 4.68 -4.56
C LEU A 852 23.72 4.23 -5.46
N GLY A 853 24.24 5.10 -6.35
CA GLY A 853 25.41 4.81 -7.14
C GLY A 853 25.51 3.38 -7.64
N GLU A 854 24.52 2.95 -8.43
CA GLU A 854 24.43 1.57 -8.89
C GLU A 854 25.42 1.30 -10.02
N LEU A 855 26.19 0.20 -9.90
CA LEU A 855 26.80 -0.41 -11.06
C LEU A 855 25.75 -1.27 -11.72
#